data_ece36d1adc4ef36d4e4e6abb23fbacef
#
_entry.id   ece36d1adc4ef36d4e4e6abb23fbacef
#
_cell.length_a   1.000
_cell.length_b   1.000
_cell.length_c   1.000
_cell.angle_alpha   90.00
_cell.angle_beta   90.00
_cell.angle_gamma   90.00
#
_symmetry.space_group_name_H-M   'P 1'
#
loop_
_entity.id
_entity.type
_entity.pdbx_description
1 polymer ?
#
loop_
_entity_poly.entity_id
_entity_poly.type
_entity_poly.pdbx_seq_one_letter_code
_entity_poly.pdbx_strand_id
1 'polypeptide(L)'
;MIAKTDFPPGRWRARWIWAEPRDDRPPGRHAVALRAELHLDAVPERVPTRVVALSGYALSVNGVEVARGPVRANPRVRPYDDLDLAGRLRPGANVVTALAWVYDGPNPWWLPPSPFANDLVHGAFVLEARLGPDTWFVTDERWQAHLLDGWTATAGGGTVSGRGRELLDARALPADWQLPDHDPGWPAAVLRRAMTTGEPGRPEPPSYPGGPFGGRPITWPQPRETVLTPGPGGGYTAAQVLSGTLVVDAHGPAGAEVVLHTAEFLDPSGRPAPGEHDASLAVTADGGRRVLESLDSYGLRGVLVEAPDDVTVHRVAVRERTYPVTGGAWFTCSDPRLEQIWRVGRRTVTLCSADAYVDCPTREQRAWTGDAVVHQLVDLTTNADWRLARWHPRLAASPRSDGMLPMAVAGDAEWADFTVIPDWALHWVHSVWNLYRYVGDREEIAELLPVAERVLRWFVPFLDDTGLPTDVFGWVIIDWSAVHTEGVSAALCGLWGRGLLEFAELADWLGDRGRADWARAAHARLVAGFERLWDPERERYADSIADGERRPMASQHGQAAAIVGGLVPAERIERLVRVLTAEDDLVHAAFSAPDGPADPGSDTEVGGAHLRAGPPKPWWDTGRQVVRAQPFFRYVVHDALARAGRADLIAGLCLDWVALLARSDTSWSETWYGGTVSHGWSSTPTRDLMTRVLGVEPAEPGFAVARIDPELGYLTRAAGAVPCPAGRIEVVVTPSLLTVDSPVPFVHAGRRRPAGRHTIHRADPPAP
;
A
#
# COMPACT_ATOMS: atom_id res chain seq x y z
N MET A 1 -20.22 5.00 6.61
CA MET A 1 -21.54 4.94 5.91
C MET A 1 -21.37 4.05 4.69
N ILE A 2 -21.96 2.86 4.68
CA ILE A 2 -22.01 2.02 3.46
C ILE A 2 -22.76 2.84 2.43
N ALA A 3 -22.15 3.14 1.29
CA ALA A 3 -22.80 3.89 0.23
C ALA A 3 -24.13 3.20 -0.12
N LYS A 4 -25.21 3.99 -0.25
CA LYS A 4 -26.52 3.48 -0.62
C LYS A 4 -26.39 2.86 -2.01
N THR A 5 -26.35 1.54 -2.10
CA THR A 5 -26.17 0.84 -3.35
C THR A 5 -27.50 0.73 -4.10
N ASP A 6 -27.45 0.74 -5.41
CA ASP A 6 -28.63 0.51 -6.27
C ASP A 6 -29.16 -0.94 -6.18
N PHE A 7 -28.45 -1.79 -5.44
CA PHE A 7 -28.71 -3.21 -5.33
C PHE A 7 -29.03 -3.63 -3.89
N PRO A 8 -30.04 -4.47 -3.69
CA PRO A 8 -30.30 -5.02 -2.35
C PRO A 8 -29.15 -5.93 -1.93
N PRO A 9 -28.73 -5.88 -0.64
CA PRO A 9 -27.69 -6.74 -0.13
C PRO A 9 -27.97 -8.23 -0.36
N GLY A 10 -26.95 -8.99 -0.75
CA GLY A 10 -26.98 -10.45 -0.78
C GLY A 10 -27.84 -11.10 -1.86
N ARG A 11 -28.52 -10.35 -2.73
CA ARG A 11 -29.38 -10.94 -3.76
C ARG A 11 -28.92 -10.60 -5.16
N TRP A 12 -28.52 -11.62 -5.91
CA TRP A 12 -28.15 -11.54 -7.32
C TRP A 12 -29.17 -12.28 -8.20
N ARG A 13 -29.38 -11.78 -9.41
CA ARG A 13 -30.12 -12.46 -10.49
C ARG A 13 -29.16 -13.18 -11.42
N ALA A 14 -27.94 -12.60 -11.55
CA ALA A 14 -26.87 -13.15 -12.35
C ALA A 14 -26.33 -14.46 -11.79
N ARG A 15 -25.74 -15.26 -12.65
CA ARG A 15 -25.04 -16.49 -12.29
C ARG A 15 -23.55 -16.37 -12.57
N TRP A 16 -22.76 -17.10 -11.80
CA TRP A 16 -21.35 -17.27 -12.09
C TRP A 16 -21.16 -18.06 -13.37
N ILE A 17 -20.35 -17.53 -14.26
CA ILE A 17 -20.04 -18.16 -15.55
C ILE A 17 -18.53 -18.27 -15.76
N TRP A 18 -18.11 -19.21 -16.60
CA TRP A 18 -16.77 -19.40 -17.08
C TRP A 18 -16.76 -20.12 -18.44
N ALA A 19 -15.57 -20.35 -19.02
CA ALA A 19 -15.44 -21.27 -20.14
C ALA A 19 -15.45 -22.72 -19.65
N GLU A 20 -15.79 -23.66 -20.54
CA GLU A 20 -15.68 -25.10 -20.27
C GLU A 20 -14.25 -25.45 -19.86
N PRO A 21 -14.06 -26.13 -18.72
CA PRO A 21 -12.75 -26.61 -18.32
C PRO A 21 -12.18 -27.59 -19.33
N ARG A 22 -10.88 -27.55 -19.54
CA ARG A 22 -10.16 -28.49 -20.42
C ARG A 22 -9.19 -29.32 -19.59
N ASP A 23 -9.32 -30.64 -19.69
CA ASP A 23 -8.47 -31.60 -18.95
C ASP A 23 -7.01 -31.63 -19.43
N ASP A 24 -6.79 -31.17 -20.67
CA ASP A 24 -5.46 -31.15 -21.31
C ASP A 24 -4.63 -29.90 -20.95
N ARG A 25 -5.20 -29.00 -20.16
CA ARG A 25 -4.48 -27.79 -19.74
C ARG A 25 -3.81 -27.99 -18.40
N PRO A 26 -2.48 -27.81 -18.32
CA PRO A 26 -1.80 -27.86 -17.03
C PRO A 26 -2.34 -26.79 -16.09
N PRO A 27 -2.31 -27.02 -14.78
CA PRO A 27 -2.55 -25.96 -13.80
C PRO A 27 -1.66 -24.79 -14.13
N GLY A 28 -2.19 -23.59 -14.16
CA GLY A 28 -1.44 -22.40 -14.52
C GLY A 28 -2.36 -21.20 -14.68
N ARG A 29 -1.82 -20.00 -14.82
CA ARG A 29 -2.56 -18.81 -15.19
C ARG A 29 -3.34 -19.06 -16.47
N HIS A 30 -4.61 -18.69 -16.47
CA HIS A 30 -5.40 -18.70 -17.69
C HIS A 30 -6.41 -17.56 -17.71
N ALA A 31 -6.78 -17.14 -18.91
CA ALA A 31 -7.77 -16.12 -19.15
C ALA A 31 -8.91 -16.65 -20.02
N VAL A 32 -10.07 -16.05 -19.85
CA VAL A 32 -11.28 -16.35 -20.58
C VAL A 32 -11.83 -15.06 -21.17
N ALA A 33 -12.16 -15.07 -22.45
CA ALA A 33 -12.96 -14.06 -23.11
C ALA A 33 -14.44 -14.41 -22.96
N LEU A 34 -15.23 -13.49 -22.42
CA LEU A 34 -16.66 -13.61 -22.21
C LEU A 34 -17.37 -12.52 -23.02
N ARG A 35 -18.46 -12.87 -23.72
CA ARG A 35 -19.18 -11.96 -24.61
C ARG A 35 -20.68 -12.20 -24.56
N ALA A 36 -21.44 -11.10 -24.53
CA ALA A 36 -22.88 -11.14 -24.74
C ALA A 36 -23.36 -9.91 -25.51
N GLU A 37 -24.40 -10.11 -26.29
CA GLU A 37 -25.09 -9.03 -27.01
C GLU A 37 -26.25 -8.48 -26.20
N LEU A 38 -26.43 -7.17 -26.28
CA LEU A 38 -27.50 -6.43 -25.64
C LEU A 38 -28.15 -5.49 -26.65
N HIS A 39 -29.43 -5.74 -26.97
CA HIS A 39 -30.20 -4.84 -27.82
C HIS A 39 -31.05 -3.90 -26.96
N LEU A 40 -31.01 -2.61 -27.25
CA LEU A 40 -31.78 -1.58 -26.55
C LEU A 40 -32.55 -0.71 -27.54
N ASP A 41 -33.87 -0.58 -27.34
CA ASP A 41 -34.66 0.39 -28.12
C ASP A 41 -34.29 1.82 -27.76
N ALA A 42 -34.01 2.07 -26.49
CA ALA A 42 -33.51 3.34 -25.96
C ALA A 42 -32.58 3.07 -24.75
N VAL A 43 -31.58 3.92 -24.55
CA VAL A 43 -30.70 3.81 -23.39
C VAL A 43 -31.40 4.44 -22.18
N PRO A 44 -31.55 3.72 -21.05
CA PRO A 44 -32.03 4.30 -19.81
C PRO A 44 -31.10 5.43 -19.31
N GLU A 45 -31.65 6.39 -18.58
CA GLU A 45 -30.87 7.48 -17.96
C GLU A 45 -29.75 6.95 -17.06
N ARG A 46 -30.01 5.84 -16.36
CA ARG A 46 -29.05 5.11 -15.54
C ARG A 46 -29.13 3.61 -15.82
N VAL A 47 -27.96 2.99 -15.83
CA VAL A 47 -27.81 1.52 -15.93
C VAL A 47 -26.88 1.05 -14.83
N PRO A 48 -27.35 1.07 -13.55
CA PRO A 48 -26.56 0.58 -12.44
C PRO A 48 -26.12 -0.84 -12.68
N THR A 49 -24.84 -1.10 -12.53
CA THR A 49 -24.21 -2.38 -12.82
C THR A 49 -23.31 -2.77 -11.67
N ARG A 50 -23.32 -4.06 -11.29
CA ARG A 50 -22.33 -4.64 -10.39
C ARG A 50 -21.65 -5.82 -11.03
N VAL A 51 -20.36 -5.96 -10.79
CA VAL A 51 -19.50 -6.96 -11.42
C VAL A 51 -18.44 -7.46 -10.44
N VAL A 52 -18.13 -8.74 -10.53
CA VAL A 52 -17.06 -9.38 -9.76
C VAL A 52 -16.43 -10.51 -10.58
N ALA A 53 -15.12 -10.67 -10.45
CA ALA A 53 -14.42 -11.90 -10.81
C ALA A 53 -13.70 -12.47 -9.58
N LEU A 54 -13.34 -13.74 -9.61
CA LEU A 54 -12.63 -14.36 -8.50
C LEU A 54 -11.19 -13.87 -8.38
N SER A 55 -10.50 -13.61 -9.50
CA SER A 55 -9.16 -13.02 -9.50
C SER A 55 -9.17 -11.67 -10.18
N GLY A 56 -9.21 -11.61 -11.51
CA GLY A 56 -9.19 -10.35 -12.23
C GLY A 56 -10.16 -10.32 -13.41
N TYR A 57 -10.56 -9.12 -13.81
CA TYR A 57 -11.33 -8.88 -15.02
C TYR A 57 -11.04 -7.51 -15.64
N ALA A 58 -11.23 -7.41 -16.94
CA ALA A 58 -11.37 -6.15 -17.68
C ALA A 58 -12.71 -6.20 -18.43
N LEU A 59 -13.64 -5.30 -18.06
CA LEU A 59 -14.97 -5.19 -18.66
C LEU A 59 -14.94 -4.15 -19.77
N SER A 60 -15.48 -4.48 -20.93
CA SER A 60 -15.63 -3.56 -22.06
C SER A 60 -17.06 -3.51 -22.57
N VAL A 61 -17.43 -2.35 -23.09
CA VAL A 61 -18.68 -2.13 -23.83
C VAL A 61 -18.36 -1.56 -25.20
N ASN A 62 -18.82 -2.23 -26.26
CA ASN A 62 -18.58 -1.84 -27.65
C ASN A 62 -17.07 -1.61 -27.95
N GLY A 63 -16.20 -2.47 -27.43
CA GLY A 63 -14.74 -2.41 -27.63
C GLY A 63 -14.00 -1.40 -26.74
N VAL A 64 -14.71 -0.68 -25.88
CA VAL A 64 -14.10 0.28 -24.95
C VAL A 64 -14.07 -0.26 -23.53
N GLU A 65 -12.89 -0.38 -22.92
CA GLU A 65 -12.77 -0.78 -21.52
C GLU A 65 -13.47 0.25 -20.61
N VAL A 66 -14.33 -0.23 -19.72
CA VAL A 66 -15.14 0.61 -18.81
C VAL A 66 -14.80 0.37 -17.35
N ALA A 67 -14.26 -0.80 -17.03
CA ALA A 67 -13.85 -1.17 -15.69
C ALA A 67 -12.77 -2.25 -15.71
N ARG A 68 -11.89 -2.25 -14.71
CA ARG A 68 -10.94 -3.32 -14.44
C ARG A 68 -10.86 -3.54 -12.92
N GLY A 69 -11.05 -4.77 -12.52
CA GLY A 69 -11.13 -5.17 -11.11
C GLY A 69 -10.93 -6.67 -10.91
N PRO A 70 -11.44 -7.20 -9.81
CA PRO A 70 -12.08 -6.48 -8.71
C PRO A 70 -11.10 -5.66 -7.88
N VAL A 71 -11.60 -4.83 -6.97
CA VAL A 71 -10.76 -4.22 -5.95
C VAL A 71 -10.14 -5.31 -5.09
N ARG A 72 -8.87 -5.13 -4.73
CA ARG A 72 -8.19 -6.06 -3.83
C ARG A 72 -8.91 -6.15 -2.50
N ALA A 73 -9.19 -7.37 -2.06
CA ALA A 73 -9.96 -7.64 -0.87
C ALA A 73 -9.49 -8.92 -0.18
N ASN A 74 -9.79 -9.02 1.10
CA ASN A 74 -9.64 -10.28 1.81
C ASN A 74 -10.65 -11.30 1.25
N PRO A 75 -10.27 -12.58 1.07
CA PRO A 75 -11.18 -13.61 0.58
C PRO A 75 -12.49 -13.73 1.37
N ARG A 76 -12.50 -13.38 2.65
CA ARG A 76 -13.68 -13.42 3.52
C ARG A 76 -14.64 -12.26 3.30
N VAL A 77 -14.15 -11.12 2.81
CA VAL A 77 -14.96 -9.91 2.58
C VAL A 77 -14.61 -9.35 1.21
N ARG A 78 -15.36 -9.77 0.20
CA ARG A 78 -15.14 -9.36 -1.18
C ARG A 78 -16.20 -8.36 -1.61
N PRO A 79 -15.87 -7.09 -1.84
CA PRO A 79 -16.79 -6.14 -2.45
C PRO A 79 -16.98 -6.45 -3.93
N TYR A 80 -18.14 -6.06 -4.47
CA TYR A 80 -18.32 -5.99 -5.90
C TYR A 80 -17.92 -4.61 -6.40
N ASP A 81 -17.53 -4.53 -7.66
CA ASP A 81 -17.34 -3.26 -8.34
C ASP A 81 -18.68 -2.76 -8.87
N ASP A 82 -19.06 -1.53 -8.56
CA ASP A 82 -20.27 -0.87 -9.01
C ASP A 82 -19.95 0.29 -9.96
N LEU A 83 -20.75 0.37 -11.02
CA LEU A 83 -20.59 1.36 -12.08
C LEU A 83 -21.93 1.66 -12.76
N ASP A 84 -21.97 2.69 -13.58
CA ASP A 84 -23.12 3.02 -14.41
C ASP A 84 -22.74 2.89 -15.90
N LEU A 85 -23.38 1.98 -16.61
CA LEU A 85 -23.09 1.73 -18.02
C LEU A 85 -23.86 2.64 -18.99
N ALA A 86 -24.80 3.48 -18.53
CA ALA A 86 -25.64 4.28 -19.41
C ALA A 86 -24.84 5.11 -20.43
N GLY A 87 -23.77 5.77 -19.99
CA GLY A 87 -22.90 6.57 -20.85
C GLY A 87 -22.03 5.81 -21.87
N ARG A 88 -22.10 4.47 -21.86
CA ARG A 88 -21.34 3.58 -22.74
C ARG A 88 -22.23 2.77 -23.71
N LEU A 89 -23.51 2.74 -23.44
CA LEU A 89 -24.51 2.06 -24.25
C LEU A 89 -25.07 3.00 -25.33
N ARG A 90 -25.64 2.42 -26.39
CA ARG A 90 -26.31 3.11 -27.48
C ARG A 90 -27.63 2.43 -27.82
N PRO A 91 -28.63 3.11 -28.44
CA PRO A 91 -29.75 2.44 -29.03
C PRO A 91 -29.31 1.43 -30.10
N GLY A 92 -30.02 0.31 -30.22
CA GLY A 92 -29.67 -0.78 -31.12
C GLY A 92 -28.72 -1.79 -30.45
N ALA A 93 -27.90 -2.42 -31.27
CA ALA A 93 -26.99 -3.48 -30.83
C ALA A 93 -25.81 -2.93 -30.02
N ASN A 94 -25.57 -3.52 -28.86
CA ASN A 94 -24.41 -3.34 -28.02
C ASN A 94 -23.75 -4.69 -27.74
N VAL A 95 -22.45 -4.68 -27.47
CA VAL A 95 -21.71 -5.85 -27.02
C VAL A 95 -21.06 -5.53 -25.68
N VAL A 96 -21.33 -6.40 -24.71
CA VAL A 96 -20.67 -6.38 -23.41
C VAL A 96 -19.69 -7.55 -23.34
N THR A 97 -18.43 -7.27 -23.07
CA THR A 97 -17.38 -8.28 -23.03
C THR A 97 -16.59 -8.19 -21.74
N ALA A 98 -16.09 -9.31 -21.27
CA ALA A 98 -15.15 -9.36 -20.17
C ALA A 98 -13.97 -10.27 -20.53
N LEU A 99 -12.76 -9.73 -20.36
CA LEU A 99 -11.57 -10.54 -20.26
C LEU A 99 -11.39 -10.85 -18.77
N ALA A 100 -11.57 -12.10 -18.37
CA ALA A 100 -11.42 -12.52 -16.98
C ALA A 100 -10.27 -13.53 -16.85
N TRP A 101 -9.52 -13.46 -15.76
CA TRP A 101 -8.34 -14.32 -15.57
C TRP A 101 -8.23 -14.86 -14.15
N VAL A 102 -7.47 -15.93 -14.01
CA VAL A 102 -7.16 -16.59 -12.74
C VAL A 102 -5.67 -16.67 -12.55
N TYR A 103 -5.27 -16.56 -11.30
CA TYR A 103 -3.94 -16.93 -10.84
C TYR A 103 -4.06 -18.23 -10.04
N ASP A 104 -3.39 -19.28 -10.45
CA ASP A 104 -3.44 -20.60 -9.79
C ASP A 104 -2.23 -20.92 -8.93
N GLY A 105 -1.45 -19.91 -8.59
CA GLY A 105 -0.28 -20.00 -7.75
C GLY A 105 0.01 -18.70 -7.02
N PRO A 106 1.09 -18.65 -6.24
CA PRO A 106 1.53 -17.44 -5.59
C PRO A 106 1.70 -16.31 -6.60
N ASN A 107 1.10 -15.18 -6.31
CA ASN A 107 1.17 -13.97 -7.14
C ASN A 107 1.07 -12.74 -6.24
N PRO A 108 1.31 -11.52 -6.75
CA PRO A 108 1.29 -10.31 -5.93
C PRO A 108 -0.04 -10.04 -5.23
N TRP A 109 -1.12 -10.64 -5.70
CA TRP A 109 -2.47 -10.47 -5.18
C TRP A 109 -2.86 -11.55 -4.19
N TRP A 110 -2.18 -12.73 -4.25
CA TRP A 110 -2.51 -13.95 -3.55
C TRP A 110 -1.25 -14.61 -3.03
N LEU A 111 -1.02 -14.58 -1.74
CA LEU A 111 0.10 -15.32 -1.16
C LEU A 111 -0.20 -15.70 0.27
N PRO A 112 0.09 -16.94 0.57
CA PRO A 112 -0.08 -18.13 -0.27
C PRO A 112 -1.57 -18.35 -0.60
N PRO A 113 -1.91 -19.24 -1.55
CA PRO A 113 -3.30 -19.55 -1.82
C PRO A 113 -3.94 -20.16 -0.57
N SER A 114 -5.17 -19.74 -0.27
CA SER A 114 -5.97 -20.29 0.83
C SER A 114 -6.25 -21.76 0.61
N PRO A 115 -6.35 -22.58 1.68
CA PRO A 115 -6.97 -23.89 1.59
C PRO A 115 -8.39 -23.82 1.02
N PHE A 116 -9.04 -22.67 1.14
CA PHE A 116 -10.33 -22.38 0.52
C PHE A 116 -10.21 -21.95 -0.95
N ALA A 117 -9.00 -21.77 -1.47
CA ALA A 117 -8.75 -21.35 -2.84
C ALA A 117 -8.88 -22.50 -3.86
N ASN A 118 -9.06 -23.75 -3.43
CA ASN A 118 -9.27 -24.85 -4.36
C ASN A 118 -10.41 -24.61 -5.35
N ASP A 119 -11.42 -23.86 -4.94
CA ASP A 119 -12.52 -23.47 -5.81
C ASP A 119 -12.20 -22.22 -6.64
N LEU A 120 -11.21 -21.42 -6.25
CA LEU A 120 -10.76 -20.21 -6.95
C LEU A 120 -9.88 -20.53 -8.17
N VAL A 121 -9.23 -21.70 -8.16
CA VAL A 121 -8.36 -22.19 -9.24
C VAL A 121 -9.11 -22.30 -10.58
N HIS A 122 -10.41 -22.42 -10.52
CA HIS A 122 -11.23 -22.65 -11.71
C HIS A 122 -11.79 -21.38 -12.34
N GLY A 123 -11.62 -20.22 -11.74
CA GLY A 123 -12.14 -18.96 -12.24
C GLY A 123 -13.68 -18.86 -12.21
N ALA A 124 -14.16 -17.65 -12.04
CA ALA A 124 -15.57 -17.34 -12.22
C ALA A 124 -15.76 -15.83 -12.40
N PHE A 125 -16.78 -15.46 -13.14
CA PHE A 125 -17.17 -14.08 -13.42
C PHE A 125 -18.67 -13.92 -13.27
N VAL A 126 -19.11 -12.81 -12.71
CA VAL A 126 -20.54 -12.49 -12.56
C VAL A 126 -20.78 -11.00 -12.79
N LEU A 127 -21.83 -10.70 -13.54
CA LEU A 127 -22.27 -9.33 -13.81
C LEU A 127 -23.79 -9.27 -13.83
N GLU A 128 -24.37 -8.23 -13.25
CA GLU A 128 -25.77 -7.86 -13.50
C GLU A 128 -25.90 -6.35 -13.66
N ALA A 129 -26.69 -5.93 -14.63
CA ALA A 129 -27.01 -4.54 -14.94
C ALA A 129 -28.54 -4.35 -14.95
N ARG A 130 -29.00 -3.29 -14.28
CA ARG A 130 -30.42 -2.97 -14.22
C ARG A 130 -30.78 -2.01 -15.34
N LEU A 131 -31.57 -2.50 -16.32
CA LEU A 131 -32.04 -1.73 -17.47
C LEU A 131 -33.40 -1.04 -17.22
N GLY A 132 -34.11 -1.47 -16.23
CA GLY A 132 -35.44 -0.96 -15.87
C GLY A 132 -35.94 -1.54 -14.56
N PRO A 133 -37.15 -1.23 -14.12
CA PRO A 133 -37.70 -1.74 -12.87
C PRO A 133 -37.61 -3.28 -12.74
N ASP A 134 -37.97 -3.97 -13.82
CA ASP A 134 -38.00 -5.43 -13.88
C ASP A 134 -37.11 -6.00 -15.00
N THR A 135 -36.37 -5.17 -15.70
CA THR A 135 -35.53 -5.57 -16.83
C THR A 135 -34.08 -5.57 -16.43
N TRP A 136 -33.41 -6.72 -16.66
CA TRP A 136 -32.02 -6.94 -16.26
C TRP A 136 -31.22 -7.58 -17.38
N PHE A 137 -29.97 -7.14 -17.49
CA PHE A 137 -28.95 -7.83 -18.26
C PHE A 137 -28.01 -8.54 -17.26
N VAL A 138 -27.88 -9.86 -17.40
CA VAL A 138 -27.18 -10.68 -16.40
C VAL A 138 -26.29 -11.71 -17.06
N THR A 139 -25.26 -12.16 -16.34
CA THR A 139 -24.50 -13.35 -16.72
C THR A 139 -25.32 -14.60 -16.51
N ASP A 140 -25.40 -15.40 -17.56
CA ASP A 140 -26.02 -16.72 -17.62
C ASP A 140 -25.48 -17.52 -18.83
N GLU A 141 -26.10 -18.63 -19.18
CA GLU A 141 -25.73 -19.51 -20.30
C GLU A 141 -25.85 -18.86 -21.67
N ARG A 142 -26.49 -17.70 -21.80
CA ARG A 142 -26.60 -16.94 -23.06
C ARG A 142 -25.32 -16.22 -23.43
N TRP A 143 -24.38 -16.05 -22.46
CA TRP A 143 -23.09 -15.55 -22.77
C TRP A 143 -22.26 -16.57 -23.55
N GLN A 144 -21.42 -16.09 -24.44
CA GLN A 144 -20.39 -16.88 -25.09
C GLN A 144 -19.10 -16.82 -24.25
N ALA A 145 -18.35 -17.91 -24.24
CA ALA A 145 -17.09 -18.02 -23.51
C ALA A 145 -16.01 -18.73 -24.32
N HIS A 146 -14.80 -18.21 -24.29
CA HIS A 146 -13.65 -18.78 -24.97
C HIS A 146 -12.42 -18.75 -24.07
N LEU A 147 -11.79 -19.92 -23.90
CA LEU A 147 -10.53 -20.02 -23.16
C LEU A 147 -9.39 -19.48 -24.05
N LEU A 148 -8.65 -18.50 -23.55
CA LEU A 148 -7.57 -17.86 -24.30
C LEU A 148 -6.28 -18.67 -24.18
N ASP A 149 -6.01 -19.54 -25.15
CA ASP A 149 -4.77 -20.33 -25.20
C ASP A 149 -3.54 -19.46 -25.47
N GLY A 150 -3.73 -18.30 -26.06
CA GLY A 150 -2.66 -17.35 -26.36
C GLY A 150 -2.19 -16.53 -25.17
N TRP A 151 -2.79 -16.70 -23.98
CA TRP A 151 -2.30 -16.02 -22.80
C TRP A 151 -1.94 -16.99 -21.69
N THR A 152 -0.66 -16.99 -21.31
CA THR A 152 -0.09 -17.87 -20.29
C THR A 152 0.99 -17.13 -19.49
N ALA A 153 1.61 -17.81 -18.56
CA ALA A 153 2.82 -17.33 -17.89
C ALA A 153 3.74 -18.48 -17.53
N THR A 154 5.04 -18.24 -17.48
CA THR A 154 5.99 -19.19 -16.92
C THR A 154 5.75 -19.29 -15.41
N ALA A 155 6.13 -20.41 -14.80
CA ALA A 155 6.16 -20.52 -13.36
C ALA A 155 7.10 -19.47 -12.76
N GLY A 156 6.64 -18.79 -11.71
CA GLY A 156 7.48 -17.87 -10.93
C GLY A 156 8.42 -18.65 -10.01
N GLY A 157 9.58 -18.08 -9.70
CA GLY A 157 10.54 -18.64 -8.75
C GLY A 157 10.34 -18.01 -7.36
N GLY A 158 9.82 -18.77 -6.39
CA GLY A 158 9.72 -18.33 -5.01
C GLY A 158 8.39 -17.66 -4.59
N THR A 159 8.23 -17.49 -3.31
CA THR A 159 6.96 -17.12 -2.68
C THR A 159 6.71 -15.61 -2.57
N VAL A 160 7.76 -14.79 -2.56
CA VAL A 160 7.65 -13.37 -2.24
C VAL A 160 7.91 -12.47 -3.45
N SER A 161 8.86 -12.80 -4.32
CA SER A 161 9.34 -11.93 -5.39
C SER A 161 9.38 -12.58 -6.77
N GLY A 162 9.06 -13.87 -6.87
CA GLY A 162 9.18 -14.60 -8.12
C GLY A 162 7.96 -14.44 -9.02
N ARG A 163 7.97 -13.45 -9.92
CA ARG A 163 6.98 -13.37 -10.99
C ARG A 163 7.39 -14.25 -12.16
N GLY A 164 6.47 -15.05 -12.66
CA GLY A 164 6.63 -15.67 -13.97
C GLY A 164 6.57 -14.61 -15.07
N ARG A 165 7.27 -14.90 -16.18
CA ARG A 165 7.13 -14.10 -17.40
C ARG A 165 5.74 -14.29 -17.99
N GLU A 166 5.02 -13.20 -18.24
CA GLU A 166 3.75 -13.21 -18.97
C GLU A 166 4.01 -13.47 -20.47
N LEU A 167 3.23 -14.36 -21.08
CA LEU A 167 3.38 -14.78 -22.46
C LEU A 167 2.09 -14.50 -23.23
N LEU A 168 2.17 -13.69 -24.27
CA LEU A 168 1.08 -13.35 -25.18
C LEU A 168 1.35 -13.88 -26.59
N ASP A 169 0.71 -14.96 -26.98
CA ASP A 169 0.78 -15.48 -28.35
C ASP A 169 -0.37 -14.92 -29.19
N ALA A 170 -0.06 -13.90 -30.01
CA ALA A 170 -1.06 -13.23 -30.83
C ALA A 170 -1.74 -14.18 -31.83
N ARG A 171 -1.10 -15.29 -32.21
CA ARG A 171 -1.68 -16.29 -33.15
C ARG A 171 -2.88 -17.01 -32.53
N ALA A 172 -2.91 -17.13 -31.21
CA ALA A 172 -3.98 -17.80 -30.46
C ALA A 172 -4.89 -16.81 -29.67
N LEU A 173 -4.67 -15.51 -29.86
CA LEU A 173 -5.53 -14.47 -29.29
C LEU A 173 -6.53 -13.98 -30.35
N PRO A 174 -7.86 -14.10 -30.13
CA PRO A 174 -8.84 -13.65 -31.09
C PRO A 174 -8.77 -12.14 -31.31
N ALA A 175 -8.99 -11.71 -32.56
CA ALA A 175 -9.10 -10.30 -32.91
C ALA A 175 -10.57 -9.87 -32.91
N ASP A 176 -10.81 -8.59 -32.67
CA ASP A 176 -12.11 -7.91 -32.88
C ASP A 176 -13.33 -8.49 -32.11
N TRP A 177 -13.13 -9.48 -31.25
CA TRP A 177 -14.19 -10.15 -30.50
C TRP A 177 -14.98 -9.22 -29.57
N GLN A 178 -14.43 -8.04 -29.26
CA GLN A 178 -15.06 -7.02 -28.44
C GLN A 178 -15.95 -6.06 -29.24
N LEU A 179 -15.97 -6.19 -30.58
CA LEU A 179 -16.69 -5.28 -31.46
C LEU A 179 -18.12 -5.79 -31.73
N PRO A 180 -19.11 -4.91 -31.89
CA PRO A 180 -20.50 -5.28 -32.13
C PRO A 180 -20.75 -6.07 -33.43
N ASP A 181 -19.97 -5.77 -34.47
CA ASP A 181 -20.17 -6.34 -35.81
C ASP A 181 -19.42 -7.66 -36.02
N HIS A 182 -18.82 -8.20 -34.94
CA HIS A 182 -18.08 -9.44 -34.96
C HIS A 182 -18.71 -10.48 -34.03
N ASP A 183 -19.25 -11.57 -34.59
CA ASP A 183 -19.66 -12.74 -33.80
C ASP A 183 -18.60 -13.84 -33.96
N PRO A 184 -17.83 -14.16 -32.89
CA PRO A 184 -16.79 -15.19 -32.96
C PRO A 184 -17.37 -16.62 -33.00
N GLY A 185 -18.68 -16.80 -32.79
CA GLY A 185 -19.34 -18.11 -32.78
C GLY A 185 -18.85 -19.04 -31.67
N TRP A 186 -18.46 -18.49 -30.52
CA TRP A 186 -17.98 -19.28 -29.39
C TRP A 186 -19.08 -20.07 -28.70
N PRO A 187 -18.75 -21.18 -28.00
CA PRO A 187 -19.73 -21.93 -27.23
C PRO A 187 -20.34 -21.08 -26.11
N ALA A 188 -21.50 -21.53 -25.65
CA ALA A 188 -22.14 -20.95 -24.48
C ALA A 188 -21.24 -21.06 -23.24
N ALA A 189 -21.30 -20.04 -22.39
CA ALA A 189 -20.62 -20.07 -21.10
C ALA A 189 -21.20 -21.16 -20.20
N VAL A 190 -20.35 -21.80 -19.42
CA VAL A 190 -20.80 -22.79 -18.44
C VAL A 190 -21.08 -22.11 -17.11
N LEU A 191 -22.15 -22.56 -16.47
CA LEU A 191 -22.45 -22.11 -15.12
C LEU A 191 -21.46 -22.71 -14.13
N ARG A 192 -20.85 -21.83 -13.37
CA ARG A 192 -20.09 -22.26 -12.20
C ARG A 192 -21.05 -22.36 -11.03
N ARG A 193 -21.13 -23.54 -10.45
CA ARG A 193 -21.80 -23.67 -9.15
C ARG A 193 -21.02 -22.83 -8.17
N ALA A 194 -21.72 -21.86 -7.60
CA ALA A 194 -21.10 -20.98 -6.63
C ALA A 194 -20.42 -21.82 -5.55
N MET A 195 -19.31 -21.35 -5.08
CA MET A 195 -18.60 -21.89 -3.92
C MET A 195 -19.43 -21.73 -2.65
N THR A 196 -20.66 -22.10 -2.70
CA THR A 196 -21.61 -21.87 -1.65
C THR A 196 -22.05 -23.19 -1.08
N THR A 197 -22.04 -23.31 0.17
CA THR A 197 -22.96 -24.02 1.08
C THR A 197 -23.77 -25.21 0.53
N GLY A 198 -23.41 -25.78 -0.62
CA GLY A 198 -23.80 -27.13 -0.99
C GLY A 198 -25.26 -27.37 -1.43
N GLU A 199 -26.09 -26.35 -1.65
CA GLU A 199 -27.42 -26.58 -2.24
C GLU A 199 -27.41 -26.40 -3.77
N PRO A 200 -27.57 -27.47 -4.55
CA PRO A 200 -27.65 -27.38 -6.00
C PRO A 200 -28.88 -26.55 -6.41
N GLY A 201 -28.64 -25.55 -7.25
CA GLY A 201 -29.73 -24.83 -7.92
C GLY A 201 -30.16 -23.52 -7.30
N ARG A 202 -29.60 -23.08 -6.22
CA ARG A 202 -29.73 -21.69 -5.77
C ARG A 202 -28.75 -20.79 -6.53
N PRO A 203 -29.25 -19.78 -7.27
CA PRO A 203 -28.40 -18.73 -7.85
C PRO A 203 -28.06 -17.76 -6.75
N GLU A 204 -27.27 -18.22 -5.79
CA GLU A 204 -26.78 -17.33 -4.76
C GLU A 204 -25.48 -16.69 -5.22
N PRO A 205 -25.30 -15.40 -4.94
CA PRO A 205 -24.04 -14.75 -5.18
C PRO A 205 -22.95 -15.48 -4.40
N PRO A 206 -21.68 -15.24 -4.73
CA PRO A 206 -20.58 -15.75 -3.95
C PRO A 206 -20.72 -15.25 -2.53
N SER A 207 -21.37 -16.03 -1.73
CA SER A 207 -21.54 -15.78 -0.31
C SER A 207 -20.49 -16.49 0.51
N TYR A 208 -19.47 -17.05 -0.17
CA TYR A 208 -18.42 -17.72 0.57
C TYR A 208 -17.31 -16.81 0.94
N PRO A 209 -16.91 -17.10 2.13
CA PRO A 209 -17.71 -16.79 3.29
C PRO A 209 -17.83 -15.30 3.33
N GLY A 210 -18.92 -14.76 2.99
CA GLY A 210 -19.08 -13.35 2.95
C GLY A 210 -19.04 -12.72 1.57
N GLY A 211 -19.59 -13.37 0.56
CA GLY A 211 -19.71 -12.89 -0.80
C GLY A 211 -20.03 -11.42 -0.94
N PRO A 212 -20.06 -10.80 -2.10
CA PRO A 212 -19.94 -9.35 -2.24
C PRO A 212 -21.10 -8.63 -1.54
N PHE A 213 -20.85 -8.20 -0.30
CA PHE A 213 -21.84 -7.56 0.55
C PHE A 213 -22.00 -6.08 0.28
N GLY A 214 -20.98 -5.42 -0.25
CA GLY A 214 -20.98 -3.99 -0.51
C GLY A 214 -20.39 -3.63 -1.84
N GLY A 215 -20.70 -2.43 -2.31
CA GLY A 215 -20.06 -1.84 -3.49
C GLY A 215 -18.60 -1.51 -3.24
N ARG A 216 -17.90 -1.15 -4.30
CA ARG A 216 -16.48 -0.75 -4.28
C ARG A 216 -16.22 0.31 -3.22
N PRO A 217 -15.31 0.08 -2.26
CA PRO A 217 -15.12 1.02 -1.15
C PRO A 217 -14.25 2.23 -1.52
N ILE A 218 -13.57 2.18 -2.66
CA ILE A 218 -12.60 3.17 -3.09
C ILE A 218 -12.91 3.71 -4.48
N THR A 219 -12.35 4.87 -4.81
CA THR A 219 -12.44 5.48 -6.14
C THR A 219 -11.76 4.59 -7.18
N TRP A 220 -12.29 4.60 -8.39
CA TRP A 220 -11.66 3.94 -9.54
C TRP A 220 -10.32 4.61 -9.85
N PRO A 221 -9.24 3.82 -10.04
CA PRO A 221 -8.01 4.32 -10.62
C PRO A 221 -8.30 5.00 -11.97
N GLN A 222 -7.65 6.12 -12.22
CA GLN A 222 -7.78 6.83 -13.50
C GLN A 222 -6.69 6.33 -14.45
N PRO A 223 -7.02 5.60 -15.52
CA PRO A 223 -6.03 5.12 -16.45
C PRO A 223 -5.40 6.30 -17.22
N ARG A 224 -4.08 6.32 -17.27
CA ARG A 224 -3.29 7.28 -18.04
C ARG A 224 -2.25 6.54 -18.85
N GLU A 225 -2.26 6.68 -20.17
CA GLU A 225 -1.25 6.08 -21.02
C GLU A 225 -0.05 7.02 -21.19
N THR A 226 1.14 6.49 -20.90
CA THR A 226 2.42 7.16 -21.10
C THR A 226 3.23 6.38 -22.12
N VAL A 227 3.48 6.98 -23.28
CA VAL A 227 4.34 6.39 -24.32
C VAL A 227 5.80 6.56 -23.90
N LEU A 228 6.57 5.47 -23.94
CA LEU A 228 7.99 5.49 -23.63
C LEU A 228 8.78 6.05 -24.79
N THR A 229 9.83 6.79 -24.48
CA THR A 229 10.73 7.38 -25.49
C THR A 229 11.74 6.34 -25.93
N PRO A 230 11.83 6.03 -27.23
CA PRO A 230 12.85 5.10 -27.73
C PRO A 230 14.25 5.69 -27.60
N GLY A 231 15.20 4.83 -27.25
CA GLY A 231 16.62 5.13 -27.09
C GLY A 231 17.51 4.08 -27.75
N PRO A 232 18.82 4.17 -27.60
CA PRO A 232 19.75 3.26 -28.24
C PRO A 232 19.63 1.82 -27.70
N GLY A 233 19.96 0.84 -28.53
CA GLY A 233 20.10 -0.57 -28.17
C GLY A 233 18.80 -1.23 -27.71
N GLY A 234 17.65 -0.86 -28.28
CA GLY A 234 16.33 -1.42 -27.93
C GLY A 234 15.75 -0.88 -26.64
N GLY A 235 16.35 0.15 -26.03
CA GLY A 235 15.84 0.77 -24.82
C GLY A 235 14.68 1.72 -25.07
N TYR A 236 13.68 1.69 -24.18
CA TYR A 236 12.56 2.62 -24.12
C TYR A 236 12.47 3.18 -22.70
N THR A 237 12.36 4.49 -22.53
CA THR A 237 12.45 5.14 -21.21
C THR A 237 11.31 6.09 -20.93
N ALA A 238 11.04 6.29 -19.64
CA ALA A 238 10.16 7.34 -19.12
C ALA A 238 10.96 8.37 -18.31
N ALA A 239 10.44 9.59 -18.22
CA ALA A 239 11.02 10.64 -17.40
C ALA A 239 11.00 10.33 -15.89
N GLN A 240 10.08 9.45 -15.47
CA GLN A 240 9.90 9.03 -14.06
C GLN A 240 9.47 7.58 -14.00
N VAL A 241 9.55 6.95 -12.81
CA VAL A 241 8.99 5.62 -12.60
C VAL A 241 7.48 5.65 -12.83
N LEU A 242 6.97 4.65 -13.52
CA LEU A 242 5.57 4.41 -13.84
C LEU A 242 5.10 3.11 -13.19
N SER A 243 3.79 3.00 -12.93
CA SER A 243 3.15 1.79 -12.41
C SER A 243 1.88 1.50 -13.21
N GLY A 244 1.85 0.39 -13.93
CA GLY A 244 0.70 0.01 -14.76
C GLY A 244 0.96 -1.16 -15.70
N THR A 245 0.02 -1.41 -16.62
CA THR A 245 0.13 -2.46 -17.63
C THR A 245 1.01 -2.01 -18.79
N LEU A 246 1.77 -2.97 -19.35
CA LEU A 246 2.58 -2.74 -20.57
C LEU A 246 1.70 -2.85 -21.81
N VAL A 247 1.86 -1.89 -22.71
CA VAL A 247 1.24 -1.89 -24.05
C VAL A 247 2.34 -1.93 -25.10
N VAL A 248 2.31 -2.92 -25.98
CA VAL A 248 3.22 -3.04 -27.11
C VAL A 248 2.46 -3.05 -28.42
N ASP A 249 2.90 -2.24 -29.37
CA ASP A 249 2.40 -2.18 -30.74
C ASP A 249 3.54 -2.66 -31.66
N ALA A 250 3.41 -3.84 -32.18
CA ALA A 250 4.45 -4.48 -32.99
C ALA A 250 3.88 -5.19 -34.21
N HIS A 251 4.74 -5.37 -35.22
CA HIS A 251 4.49 -6.12 -36.44
C HIS A 251 5.72 -6.99 -36.75
N GLY A 252 5.50 -8.25 -37.07
CA GLY A 252 6.56 -9.18 -37.42
C GLY A 252 6.02 -10.47 -38.01
N PRO A 253 6.91 -11.35 -38.58
CA PRO A 253 6.50 -12.64 -39.06
C PRO A 253 5.80 -13.49 -37.98
N ALA A 254 4.85 -14.33 -38.42
CA ALA A 254 4.18 -15.23 -37.49
C ALA A 254 5.17 -16.14 -36.76
N GLY A 255 5.12 -16.17 -35.45
CA GLY A 255 6.04 -16.93 -34.60
C GLY A 255 7.28 -16.15 -34.12
N ALA A 256 7.54 -14.95 -34.63
CA ALA A 256 8.60 -14.10 -34.11
C ALA A 256 8.27 -13.64 -32.67
N GLU A 257 9.24 -13.74 -31.76
CA GLU A 257 9.09 -13.36 -30.35
C GLU A 257 9.71 -11.98 -30.08
N VAL A 258 8.99 -11.16 -29.35
CA VAL A 258 9.44 -9.87 -28.82
C VAL A 258 9.42 -9.97 -27.29
N VAL A 259 10.56 -9.77 -26.65
CA VAL A 259 10.66 -9.79 -25.19
C VAL A 259 10.89 -8.38 -24.67
N LEU A 260 10.07 -7.99 -23.71
CA LEU A 260 10.11 -6.71 -23.03
C LEU A 260 10.59 -6.95 -21.60
N HIS A 261 11.83 -6.58 -21.28
CA HIS A 261 12.38 -6.62 -19.92
C HIS A 261 12.15 -5.29 -19.24
N THR A 262 11.42 -5.28 -18.15
CA THR A 262 11.21 -4.04 -17.36
C THR A 262 12.48 -3.69 -16.60
N ALA A 263 12.66 -2.42 -16.29
CA ALA A 263 13.78 -1.94 -15.50
C ALA A 263 13.35 -0.77 -14.59
N GLU A 264 13.65 -0.85 -13.32
CA GLU A 264 13.52 0.28 -12.40
C GLU A 264 14.61 1.32 -12.60
N PHE A 265 15.80 0.86 -13.00
CA PHE A 265 17.00 1.67 -13.14
C PHE A 265 17.34 1.94 -14.61
N LEU A 266 18.01 3.07 -14.82
CA LEU A 266 18.73 3.35 -16.05
C LEU A 266 20.23 3.32 -15.73
N ASP A 267 21.02 2.78 -16.62
CA ASP A 267 22.47 2.86 -16.52
C ASP A 267 22.98 4.31 -16.73
N PRO A 268 24.27 4.60 -16.52
CA PRO A 268 24.81 5.95 -16.72
C PRO A 268 24.67 6.50 -18.14
N SER A 269 24.40 5.64 -19.14
CA SER A 269 24.11 6.07 -20.52
C SER A 269 22.65 6.41 -20.74
N GLY A 270 21.77 6.17 -19.74
CA GLY A 270 20.34 6.35 -19.83
C GLY A 270 19.59 5.16 -20.43
N ARG A 271 20.24 4.00 -20.59
CA ARG A 271 19.62 2.78 -21.08
C ARG A 271 18.96 2.00 -19.93
N PRO A 272 17.79 1.37 -20.14
CA PRO A 272 17.20 0.48 -19.14
C PRO A 272 18.18 -0.64 -18.73
N ALA A 273 18.33 -0.84 -17.44
CA ALA A 273 19.20 -1.85 -16.84
C ALA A 273 18.36 -2.84 -16.02
N PRO A 274 17.78 -3.89 -16.65
CA PRO A 274 16.99 -4.90 -15.93
C PRO A 274 17.83 -5.62 -14.89
N GLY A 275 17.30 -5.71 -13.66
CA GLY A 275 17.88 -6.46 -12.56
C GLY A 275 17.33 -7.89 -12.49
N GLU A 276 17.86 -8.70 -11.58
CA GLU A 276 17.49 -10.11 -11.41
C GLU A 276 16.00 -10.27 -11.02
N HIS A 277 15.43 -9.29 -10.33
CA HIS A 277 14.05 -9.33 -9.85
C HIS A 277 13.07 -8.58 -10.75
N ASP A 278 13.53 -7.99 -11.85
CA ASP A 278 12.67 -7.29 -12.79
C ASP A 278 11.85 -8.27 -13.62
N ALA A 279 10.59 -7.91 -13.83
CA ALA A 279 9.65 -8.75 -14.58
C ALA A 279 9.85 -8.61 -16.10
N SER A 280 9.28 -9.53 -16.85
CA SER A 280 9.29 -9.45 -18.31
C SER A 280 7.97 -9.91 -18.93
N LEU A 281 7.70 -9.39 -20.12
CA LEU A 281 6.58 -9.77 -20.99
C LEU A 281 7.14 -10.30 -22.31
N ALA A 282 6.68 -11.46 -22.79
CA ALA A 282 6.99 -11.92 -24.12
C ALA A 282 5.73 -11.93 -24.99
N VAL A 283 5.89 -11.50 -26.24
CA VAL A 283 4.83 -11.42 -27.24
C VAL A 283 5.24 -12.18 -28.48
N THR A 284 4.44 -13.14 -28.92
CA THR A 284 4.62 -13.84 -30.19
C THR A 284 3.75 -13.22 -31.27
N ALA A 285 4.33 -12.79 -32.37
CA ALA A 285 3.64 -12.15 -33.50
C ALA A 285 2.77 -13.16 -34.29
N ASP A 286 1.71 -12.68 -34.93
CA ASP A 286 0.81 -13.47 -35.77
C ASP A 286 0.99 -13.24 -37.29
N GLY A 287 1.95 -12.41 -37.68
CA GLY A 287 2.17 -12.00 -39.06
C GLY A 287 1.55 -10.64 -39.40
N GLY A 288 0.75 -10.08 -38.52
CA GLY A 288 0.11 -8.78 -38.63
C GLY A 288 0.67 -7.75 -37.67
N ARG A 289 0.13 -6.54 -37.73
CA ARG A 289 0.36 -5.53 -36.68
C ARG A 289 -0.66 -5.71 -35.57
N ARG A 290 -0.18 -5.88 -34.34
CA ARG A 290 -1.01 -6.05 -33.16
C ARG A 290 -0.63 -5.05 -32.08
N VAL A 291 -1.67 -4.59 -31.39
CA VAL A 291 -1.53 -3.86 -30.11
C VAL A 291 -1.97 -4.81 -29.00
N LEU A 292 -1.04 -5.16 -28.14
CA LEU A 292 -1.26 -6.10 -27.05
C LEU A 292 -0.98 -5.40 -25.72
N GLU A 293 -1.78 -5.70 -24.72
CA GLU A 293 -1.65 -5.18 -23.35
C GLU A 293 -1.49 -6.34 -22.38
N SER A 294 -0.55 -6.21 -21.44
CA SER A 294 -0.37 -7.16 -20.37
C SER A 294 -1.58 -7.17 -19.42
N LEU A 295 -1.82 -8.28 -18.74
CA LEU A 295 -2.79 -8.35 -17.64
C LEU A 295 -2.16 -7.93 -16.30
N ASP A 296 -0.89 -8.25 -16.10
CA ASP A 296 -0.13 -7.83 -14.94
C ASP A 296 0.28 -6.35 -15.02
N SER A 297 0.35 -5.71 -13.86
CA SER A 297 0.95 -4.38 -13.71
C SER A 297 2.45 -4.50 -13.44
N TYR A 298 3.21 -3.56 -13.94
CA TYR A 298 4.66 -3.45 -13.78
C TYR A 298 5.03 -2.08 -13.23
N GLY A 299 6.00 -2.04 -12.31
CA GLY A 299 6.70 -0.82 -11.95
C GLY A 299 7.98 -0.72 -12.78
N LEU A 300 8.20 0.41 -13.44
CA LEU A 300 9.37 0.55 -14.31
C LEU A 300 9.71 2.02 -14.62
N ARG A 301 10.97 2.29 -14.87
CA ARG A 301 11.43 3.54 -15.50
C ARG A 301 11.78 3.35 -16.96
N GLY A 302 12.02 2.11 -17.37
CA GLY A 302 12.30 1.78 -18.75
C GLY A 302 12.03 0.32 -19.09
N VAL A 303 12.11 0.03 -20.36
CA VAL A 303 11.97 -1.32 -20.95
C VAL A 303 13.10 -1.55 -21.92
N LEU A 304 13.78 -2.68 -21.79
CA LEU A 304 14.71 -3.18 -22.80
C LEU A 304 13.93 -4.16 -23.67
N VAL A 305 13.87 -3.87 -24.98
CA VAL A 305 13.18 -4.70 -25.95
C VAL A 305 14.20 -5.56 -26.72
N GLU A 306 13.99 -6.85 -26.70
CA GLU A 306 14.69 -7.83 -27.54
C GLU A 306 13.73 -8.32 -28.61
N ALA A 307 14.10 -8.14 -29.87
CA ALA A 307 13.29 -8.54 -31.02
C ALA A 307 14.20 -8.95 -32.18
N PRO A 308 13.77 -9.89 -33.05
CA PRO A 308 14.44 -10.21 -34.33
C PRO A 308 14.46 -8.97 -35.25
N ASP A 309 15.42 -8.95 -36.18
CA ASP A 309 15.62 -7.83 -37.12
C ASP A 309 14.42 -7.58 -38.06
N ASP A 310 13.62 -8.60 -38.32
CA ASP A 310 12.42 -8.55 -39.17
C ASP A 310 11.14 -8.18 -38.40
N VAL A 311 11.27 -7.83 -37.12
CA VAL A 311 10.18 -7.31 -36.29
C VAL A 311 10.30 -5.80 -36.17
N THR A 312 9.20 -5.11 -36.35
CA THR A 312 9.09 -3.67 -36.09
C THR A 312 8.27 -3.41 -34.86
N VAL A 313 8.89 -2.83 -33.83
CA VAL A 313 8.19 -2.31 -32.64
C VAL A 313 7.86 -0.84 -32.88
N HIS A 314 6.58 -0.55 -33.10
CA HIS A 314 6.10 0.80 -33.40
C HIS A 314 5.97 1.66 -32.14
N ARG A 315 5.59 1.04 -31.01
CA ARG A 315 5.33 1.75 -29.77
C ARG A 315 5.42 0.80 -28.57
N VAL A 316 6.01 1.32 -27.48
CA VAL A 316 5.92 0.74 -26.13
C VAL A 316 5.34 1.81 -25.23
N ALA A 317 4.33 1.46 -24.43
CA ALA A 317 3.69 2.38 -23.51
C ALA A 317 3.35 1.69 -22.18
N VAL A 318 3.12 2.49 -21.15
CA VAL A 318 2.58 2.03 -19.87
C VAL A 318 1.21 2.69 -19.67
N ARG A 319 0.20 1.89 -19.40
CA ARG A 319 -1.10 2.39 -18.97
C ARG A 319 -1.14 2.37 -17.45
N GLU A 320 -0.78 3.53 -16.86
CA GLU A 320 -0.79 3.70 -15.41
C GLU A 320 -2.21 3.55 -14.84
N ARG A 321 -2.31 2.91 -13.68
CA ARG A 321 -3.56 2.67 -12.95
C ARG A 321 -3.36 2.95 -11.47
N THR A 322 -3.02 4.19 -11.16
CA THR A 322 -2.79 4.63 -9.78
C THR A 322 -4.04 5.26 -9.18
N TYR A 323 -4.14 5.23 -7.87
CA TYR A 323 -5.20 5.90 -7.14
C TYR A 323 -5.16 7.41 -7.38
N PRO A 324 -6.29 8.07 -7.62
CA PRO A 324 -6.31 9.50 -7.93
C PRO A 324 -5.88 10.34 -6.73
N VAL A 325 -5.03 11.33 -6.99
CA VAL A 325 -4.63 12.33 -6.01
C VAL A 325 -5.39 13.62 -6.28
N THR A 326 -6.13 14.09 -5.29
CA THR A 326 -7.02 15.24 -5.37
C THR A 326 -6.75 16.23 -4.24
N GLY A 327 -7.46 17.35 -4.21
CA GLY A 327 -7.41 18.33 -3.11
C GLY A 327 -6.31 19.38 -3.22
N GLY A 328 -5.42 19.29 -4.21
CA GLY A 328 -4.47 20.34 -4.53
C GLY A 328 -3.48 20.65 -3.40
N ALA A 329 -3.01 19.64 -2.67
CA ALA A 329 -1.92 19.80 -1.72
C ALA A 329 -0.65 20.27 -2.41
N TRP A 330 0.08 21.17 -1.78
CA TRP A 330 1.38 21.66 -2.25
C TRP A 330 2.24 22.10 -1.07
N PHE A 331 3.55 22.12 -1.29
CA PHE A 331 4.55 22.59 -0.33
C PHE A 331 5.67 23.34 -1.04
N THR A 332 6.07 24.48 -0.49
CA THR A 332 7.27 25.23 -0.88
C THR A 332 7.97 25.78 0.36
N CYS A 333 9.29 25.97 0.28
CA CYS A 333 10.05 26.56 1.39
C CYS A 333 11.32 27.27 0.88
N SER A 334 12.13 27.80 1.79
CA SER A 334 13.39 28.45 1.44
C SER A 334 14.51 27.50 1.01
N ASP A 335 14.32 26.17 1.14
CA ASP A 335 15.27 25.16 0.68
C ASP A 335 14.63 24.29 -0.43
N PRO A 336 15.05 24.44 -1.70
CA PRO A 336 14.45 23.71 -2.81
C PRO A 336 14.65 22.20 -2.75
N ARG A 337 15.63 21.70 -1.98
CA ARG A 337 15.85 20.26 -1.78
C ARG A 337 14.66 19.64 -1.04
N LEU A 338 14.13 20.31 -0.03
CA LEU A 338 12.94 19.83 0.69
C LEU A 338 11.68 19.86 -0.18
N GLU A 339 11.55 20.82 -1.10
CA GLU A 339 10.46 20.81 -2.08
C GLU A 339 10.56 19.60 -3.01
N GLN A 340 11.76 19.25 -3.46
CA GLN A 340 11.99 18.06 -4.27
C GLN A 340 11.70 16.80 -3.47
N ILE A 341 12.16 16.68 -2.24
CA ILE A 341 11.92 15.55 -1.33
C ILE A 341 10.41 15.37 -1.13
N TRP A 342 9.67 16.44 -0.88
CA TRP A 342 8.22 16.38 -0.75
C TRP A 342 7.53 15.81 -2.00
N ARG A 343 7.91 16.29 -3.19
CA ARG A 343 7.34 15.83 -4.47
C ARG A 343 7.63 14.37 -4.75
N VAL A 344 8.89 13.94 -4.50
CA VAL A 344 9.33 12.56 -4.74
C VAL A 344 8.59 11.61 -3.81
N GLY A 345 8.48 11.93 -2.50
CA GLY A 345 7.77 11.05 -1.58
C GLY A 345 6.28 10.95 -1.88
N ARG A 346 5.64 12.05 -2.26
CA ARG A 346 4.24 12.02 -2.72
C ARG A 346 4.07 11.16 -3.97
N ARG A 347 4.99 11.27 -4.96
CA ARG A 347 4.98 10.41 -6.17
C ARG A 347 5.20 8.95 -5.80
N THR A 348 6.11 8.65 -4.89
CA THR A 348 6.40 7.28 -4.45
C THR A 348 5.14 6.62 -3.87
N VAL A 349 4.43 7.29 -2.97
CA VAL A 349 3.17 6.77 -2.42
C VAL A 349 2.12 6.59 -3.52
N THR A 350 2.05 7.51 -4.50
CA THR A 350 1.13 7.36 -5.63
C THR A 350 1.42 6.10 -6.46
N LEU A 351 2.70 5.79 -6.69
CA LEU A 351 3.12 4.56 -7.41
C LEU A 351 2.73 3.29 -6.67
N CYS A 352 2.70 3.35 -5.33
CA CYS A 352 2.34 2.24 -4.46
C CYS A 352 0.84 2.23 -4.09
N SER A 353 0.02 3.05 -4.74
CA SER A 353 -1.41 3.20 -4.46
C SER A 353 -2.23 2.91 -5.70
N ALA A 354 -3.00 1.84 -5.68
CA ALA A 354 -3.94 1.49 -6.73
C ALA A 354 -5.31 1.11 -6.13
N ASP A 355 -5.49 -0.14 -5.80
CA ASP A 355 -6.65 -0.71 -5.12
C ASP A 355 -6.37 -1.08 -3.66
N ALA A 356 -5.11 -1.05 -3.28
CA ALA A 356 -4.57 -1.12 -1.92
C ALA A 356 -3.27 -0.32 -1.87
N TYR A 357 -2.74 -0.07 -0.68
CA TYR A 357 -1.35 0.31 -0.52
C TYR A 357 -0.48 -0.93 -0.66
N VAL A 358 0.50 -0.87 -1.53
CA VAL A 358 1.51 -1.92 -1.72
C VAL A 358 2.88 -1.38 -1.36
N ASP A 359 3.79 -2.26 -0.95
CA ASP A 359 5.19 -1.92 -0.66
C ASP A 359 5.83 -1.18 -1.82
N CYS A 360 5.82 -1.82 -2.99
CA CYS A 360 6.39 -1.31 -4.23
C CYS A 360 5.55 -1.77 -5.45
N PRO A 361 5.59 -1.04 -6.57
CA PRO A 361 4.91 -1.45 -7.81
C PRO A 361 5.70 -2.45 -8.65
N THR A 362 6.91 -2.80 -8.23
CA THR A 362 7.89 -3.57 -9.02
C THR A 362 7.93 -5.04 -8.61
N ARG A 363 8.71 -5.37 -7.57
CA ARG A 363 9.03 -6.73 -7.19
C ARG A 363 7.84 -7.47 -6.55
N GLU A 364 7.37 -7.01 -5.40
CA GLU A 364 6.42 -7.76 -4.56
C GLU A 364 4.96 -7.40 -4.84
N GLN A 365 4.65 -6.11 -4.96
CA GLN A 365 3.29 -5.58 -5.13
C GLN A 365 2.32 -6.06 -4.05
N ARG A 366 2.81 -6.24 -2.83
CA ARG A 366 2.03 -6.74 -1.71
C ARG A 366 1.48 -5.62 -0.85
N ALA A 367 0.29 -5.85 -0.37
CA ALA A 367 -0.32 -4.95 0.62
C ALA A 367 0.12 -5.37 2.03
N TRP A 368 1.38 -5.09 2.38
CA TRP A 368 1.92 -5.38 3.70
C TRP A 368 1.23 -4.55 4.77
N THR A 369 0.92 -5.22 5.91
CA THR A 369 0.13 -4.60 6.98
C THR A 369 0.84 -3.42 7.63
N GLY A 370 2.16 -3.49 7.80
CA GLY A 370 2.96 -2.45 8.46
C GLY A 370 3.34 -1.28 7.55
N ASP A 371 3.74 -1.54 6.31
CA ASP A 371 4.16 -0.53 5.33
C ASP A 371 3.15 0.59 5.16
N ALA A 372 1.88 0.21 5.15
CA ALA A 372 0.77 1.10 4.87
C ALA A 372 0.62 2.28 5.84
N VAL A 373 1.22 2.25 7.02
CA VAL A 373 1.14 3.34 7.99
C VAL A 373 1.70 4.64 7.42
N VAL A 374 2.86 4.58 6.74
CA VAL A 374 3.47 5.77 6.11
C VAL A 374 2.69 6.21 4.88
N HIS A 375 2.22 5.26 4.05
CA HIS A 375 1.36 5.57 2.90
C HIS A 375 0.10 6.32 3.33
N GLN A 376 -0.58 5.80 4.37
CA GLN A 376 -1.77 6.42 4.93
C GLN A 376 -1.50 7.84 5.44
N LEU A 377 -0.41 8.04 6.20
CA LEU A 377 -0.03 9.35 6.74
C LEU A 377 0.25 10.37 5.63
N VAL A 378 0.90 9.95 4.54
CA VAL A 378 1.12 10.80 3.37
C VAL A 378 -0.20 11.13 2.68
N ASP A 379 -1.07 10.14 2.46
CA ASP A 379 -2.37 10.37 1.82
C ASP A 379 -3.28 11.29 2.67
N LEU A 380 -3.35 11.08 3.97
CA LEU A 380 -4.14 11.90 4.88
C LEU A 380 -3.70 13.38 4.91
N THR A 381 -2.46 13.66 4.50
CA THR A 381 -1.89 15.02 4.50
C THR A 381 -1.76 15.64 3.11
N THR A 382 -1.87 14.82 2.04
CA THR A 382 -1.64 15.30 0.67
C THR A 382 -2.75 14.97 -0.32
N ASN A 383 -3.72 14.15 0.05
CA ASN A 383 -4.87 13.77 -0.78
C ASN A 383 -6.18 14.18 -0.09
N ALA A 384 -7.17 14.62 -0.84
CA ALA A 384 -8.52 14.88 -0.29
C ALA A 384 -9.44 13.66 -0.39
N ASP A 385 -9.11 12.68 -1.22
CA ASP A 385 -9.84 11.42 -1.29
C ASP A 385 -9.22 10.38 -0.36
N TRP A 386 -9.74 10.29 0.85
CA TRP A 386 -9.24 9.40 1.90
C TRP A 386 -9.87 8.00 1.88
N ARG A 387 -10.62 7.62 0.84
CA ARG A 387 -11.27 6.30 0.78
C ARG A 387 -10.26 5.15 0.80
N LEU A 388 -9.11 5.30 0.11
CA LEU A 388 -8.03 4.30 0.17
C LEU A 388 -7.38 4.25 1.56
N ALA A 389 -7.11 5.41 2.17
CA ALA A 389 -6.57 5.51 3.52
C ALA A 389 -7.50 4.90 4.58
N ARG A 390 -8.82 4.93 4.36
CA ARG A 390 -9.84 4.28 5.19
C ARG A 390 -9.98 2.78 4.87
N TRP A 391 -9.82 2.43 3.60
CA TRP A 391 -9.98 1.04 3.14
C TRP A 391 -8.88 0.12 3.65
N HIS A 392 -7.62 0.56 3.62
CA HIS A 392 -6.50 -0.31 3.97
C HIS A 392 -6.57 -0.86 5.41
N PRO A 393 -6.83 -0.08 6.48
CA PRO A 393 -7.02 -0.64 7.81
C PRO A 393 -8.19 -1.65 7.89
N ARG A 394 -9.27 -1.42 7.16
CA ARG A 394 -10.40 -2.37 7.08
C ARG A 394 -10.03 -3.65 6.35
N LEU A 395 -9.25 -3.53 5.28
CA LEU A 395 -8.74 -4.65 4.50
C LEU A 395 -7.83 -5.54 5.37
N ALA A 396 -6.99 -4.94 6.21
CA ALA A 396 -6.13 -5.63 7.16
C ALA A 396 -6.87 -6.18 8.40
N ALA A 397 -8.05 -5.66 8.72
CA ALA A 397 -8.83 -6.03 9.91
C ALA A 397 -9.47 -7.42 9.79
N SER A 398 -8.73 -8.41 9.32
CA SER A 398 -9.14 -9.81 9.23
C SER A 398 -8.19 -10.68 10.06
N PRO A 399 -8.35 -10.66 11.40
CA PRO A 399 -7.41 -11.33 12.28
C PRO A 399 -7.49 -12.86 12.10
N ARG A 400 -6.36 -13.49 12.30
CA ARG A 400 -6.20 -14.93 12.45
C ARG A 400 -7.00 -15.42 13.66
N SER A 401 -7.13 -16.74 13.77
CA SER A 401 -7.83 -17.36 14.91
C SER A 401 -7.23 -17.01 16.27
N ASP A 402 -5.91 -16.74 16.33
CA ASP A 402 -5.20 -16.32 17.54
C ASP A 402 -5.37 -14.83 17.88
N GLY A 403 -5.93 -14.03 16.95
CA GLY A 403 -6.19 -12.60 17.13
C GLY A 403 -5.17 -11.69 16.48
N MET A 404 -4.02 -12.21 16.02
CA MET A 404 -3.00 -11.44 15.29
C MET A 404 -3.43 -11.16 13.86
N LEU A 405 -2.95 -10.08 13.28
CA LEU A 405 -3.19 -9.74 11.88
C LEU A 405 -2.24 -10.52 10.94
N PRO A 406 -2.64 -10.77 9.70
CA PRO A 406 -1.76 -11.33 8.69
C PRO A 406 -0.63 -10.34 8.35
N MET A 407 0.51 -10.86 7.89
CA MET A 407 1.64 -10.05 7.44
C MET A 407 1.26 -9.12 6.30
N ALA A 408 0.53 -9.66 5.32
CA ALA A 408 0.03 -8.94 4.16
C ALA A 408 -1.48 -9.14 4.02
N VAL A 409 -2.18 -8.07 3.68
CA VAL A 409 -3.62 -8.10 3.42
C VAL A 409 -3.89 -8.51 1.98
N ALA A 410 -5.09 -9.04 1.68
CA ALA A 410 -5.43 -9.66 0.41
C ALA A 410 -4.59 -10.90 0.05
N GLY A 411 -3.63 -11.28 0.89
CA GLY A 411 -3.14 -12.63 0.95
C GLY A 411 -4.11 -13.47 1.76
N ASP A 412 -3.81 -14.72 1.92
CA ASP A 412 -4.61 -15.56 2.75
C ASP A 412 -4.22 -15.42 4.21
N ALA A 413 -5.09 -14.82 4.99
CA ALA A 413 -4.88 -14.61 6.41
C ALA A 413 -4.64 -15.92 7.19
N GLU A 414 -5.10 -17.04 6.66
CA GLU A 414 -5.01 -18.33 7.35
C GLU A 414 -3.75 -19.10 7.02
N TRP A 415 -3.13 -18.79 5.90
CA TRP A 415 -1.87 -19.40 5.50
C TRP A 415 -0.62 -18.66 5.98
N ALA A 416 -0.76 -17.51 6.54
CA ALA A 416 0.34 -16.86 7.25
C ALA A 416 0.66 -17.54 8.60
N ASP A 417 0.24 -18.80 8.78
CA ASP A 417 0.45 -19.57 10.01
C ASP A 417 1.91 -19.92 10.28
N PHE A 418 2.76 -19.90 9.25
CA PHE A 418 4.18 -20.19 9.44
C PHE A 418 4.93 -19.04 10.13
N THR A 419 4.43 -17.81 10.04
CA THR A 419 4.96 -16.67 10.79
C THR A 419 3.97 -15.51 10.84
N VAL A 420 4.23 -14.57 11.74
CA VAL A 420 3.56 -13.27 11.85
C VAL A 420 4.62 -12.17 12.01
N ILE A 421 4.26 -10.95 11.74
CA ILE A 421 5.09 -9.76 12.02
C ILE A 421 4.36 -8.92 13.06
N PRO A 422 4.60 -9.17 14.36
CA PRO A 422 3.78 -8.60 15.43
C PRO A 422 3.91 -7.08 15.55
N ASP A 423 5.08 -6.51 15.29
CA ASP A 423 5.30 -5.06 15.29
C ASP A 423 4.50 -4.36 14.17
N TRP A 424 4.28 -5.00 13.03
CA TRP A 424 3.44 -4.44 11.96
C TRP A 424 1.97 -4.34 12.33
N ALA A 425 1.47 -5.27 13.14
CA ALA A 425 0.12 -5.15 13.69
C ALA A 425 0.00 -3.94 14.65
N LEU A 426 1.09 -3.57 15.34
CA LEU A 426 1.14 -2.34 16.16
C LEU A 426 1.14 -1.06 15.31
N HIS A 427 1.81 -1.05 14.15
CA HIS A 427 1.69 0.04 13.18
C HIS A 427 0.26 0.14 12.62
N TRP A 428 -0.43 -0.98 12.43
CA TRP A 428 -1.84 -0.97 12.04
C TRP A 428 -2.73 -0.36 13.13
N VAL A 429 -2.50 -0.63 14.42
CA VAL A 429 -3.23 0.04 15.52
C VAL A 429 -3.06 1.55 15.41
N HIS A 430 -1.84 2.04 15.13
CA HIS A 430 -1.59 3.45 14.87
C HIS A 430 -2.35 3.97 13.63
N SER A 431 -2.49 3.16 12.58
CA SER A 431 -3.30 3.53 11.40
C SER A 431 -4.80 3.70 11.76
N VAL A 432 -5.34 2.89 12.67
CA VAL A 432 -6.71 3.06 13.18
C VAL A 432 -6.84 4.36 13.98
N TRP A 433 -5.84 4.69 14.82
CA TRP A 433 -5.81 5.94 15.55
C TRP A 433 -5.70 7.16 14.61
N ASN A 434 -4.96 7.07 13.51
CA ASN A 434 -4.93 8.10 12.47
C ASN A 434 -6.31 8.33 11.85
N LEU A 435 -7.11 7.27 11.59
CA LEU A 435 -8.49 7.44 11.11
C LEU A 435 -9.36 8.20 12.11
N TYR A 436 -9.24 7.92 13.42
CA TYR A 436 -9.92 8.69 14.45
C TYR A 436 -9.56 10.17 14.38
N ARG A 437 -8.27 10.49 14.28
CA ARG A 437 -7.81 11.88 14.25
C ARG A 437 -8.27 12.63 13.00
N TYR A 438 -8.03 12.04 11.81
CA TYR A 438 -8.23 12.73 10.53
C TYR A 438 -9.66 12.62 10.02
N VAL A 439 -10.30 11.47 10.17
CA VAL A 439 -11.64 11.19 9.63
C VAL A 439 -12.73 11.39 10.69
N GLY A 440 -12.53 10.90 11.91
CA GLY A 440 -13.45 11.05 13.04
C GLY A 440 -14.79 10.32 12.85
N ASP A 441 -14.82 9.25 12.04
CA ASP A 441 -16.03 8.45 11.83
C ASP A 441 -16.21 7.46 12.98
N ARG A 442 -17.24 7.73 13.81
CA ARG A 442 -17.48 6.97 15.04
C ARG A 442 -17.86 5.52 14.79
N GLU A 443 -18.62 5.26 13.73
CA GLU A 443 -19.05 3.91 13.37
C GLU A 443 -17.86 3.09 12.88
N GLU A 444 -17.01 3.68 12.04
CA GLU A 444 -15.80 3.03 11.54
C GLU A 444 -14.82 2.64 12.65
N ILE A 445 -14.59 3.53 13.60
CA ILE A 445 -13.71 3.24 14.74
C ILE A 445 -14.35 2.18 15.66
N ALA A 446 -15.66 2.20 15.86
CA ALA A 446 -16.36 1.18 16.65
C ALA A 446 -16.27 -0.22 15.99
N GLU A 447 -16.24 -0.31 14.66
CA GLU A 447 -16.01 -1.57 13.95
C GLU A 447 -14.58 -2.10 14.11
N LEU A 448 -13.57 -1.21 14.12
CA LEU A 448 -12.16 -1.58 14.16
C LEU A 448 -11.63 -1.79 15.60
N LEU A 449 -12.23 -1.17 16.59
CA LEU A 449 -11.78 -1.24 18.00
C LEU A 449 -11.66 -2.67 18.55
N PRO A 450 -12.60 -3.60 18.30
CA PRO A 450 -12.46 -4.99 18.76
C PRO A 450 -11.28 -5.73 18.13
N VAL A 451 -10.89 -5.36 16.90
CA VAL A 451 -9.73 -5.93 16.23
C VAL A 451 -8.45 -5.40 16.86
N ALA A 452 -8.37 -4.09 17.11
CA ALA A 452 -7.25 -3.47 17.82
C ALA A 452 -7.07 -4.06 19.23
N GLU A 453 -8.17 -4.32 19.95
CA GLU A 453 -8.11 -5.01 21.25
C GLU A 453 -7.47 -6.40 21.14
N ARG A 454 -7.89 -7.19 20.14
CA ARG A 454 -7.32 -8.54 19.94
C ARG A 454 -5.82 -8.49 19.64
N VAL A 455 -5.39 -7.59 18.80
CA VAL A 455 -3.97 -7.36 18.50
C VAL A 455 -3.19 -7.03 19.77
N LEU A 456 -3.66 -6.06 20.56
CA LEU A 456 -2.95 -5.66 21.77
C LEU A 456 -2.96 -6.75 22.86
N ARG A 457 -4.07 -7.50 23.01
CA ARG A 457 -4.16 -8.61 23.95
C ARG A 457 -3.36 -9.85 23.52
N TRP A 458 -3.05 -9.98 22.23
CA TRP A 458 -2.22 -11.06 21.74
C TRP A 458 -0.82 -11.09 22.38
N PHE A 459 -0.30 -9.93 22.83
CA PHE A 459 0.98 -9.84 23.54
C PHE A 459 0.92 -10.30 25.00
N VAL A 460 -0.27 -10.41 25.60
CA VAL A 460 -0.43 -10.73 27.03
C VAL A 460 0.19 -12.07 27.43
N PRO A 461 0.07 -13.17 26.67
CA PRO A 461 0.72 -14.44 27.01
C PRO A 461 2.25 -14.40 27.01
N PHE A 462 2.86 -13.39 26.37
CA PHE A 462 4.31 -13.21 26.29
C PHE A 462 4.86 -12.31 27.41
N LEU A 463 4.02 -11.77 28.29
CA LEU A 463 4.48 -10.89 29.35
C LEU A 463 5.21 -11.69 30.45
N ASP A 464 6.42 -11.23 30.78
CA ASP A 464 7.14 -11.69 31.96
C ASP A 464 6.50 -11.17 33.27
N ASP A 465 7.02 -11.58 34.40
CA ASP A 465 6.52 -11.14 35.71
C ASP A 465 6.59 -9.62 35.92
N THR A 466 7.44 -8.92 35.19
CA THR A 466 7.58 -7.47 35.23
C THR A 466 6.64 -6.74 34.28
N GLY A 467 5.94 -7.46 33.39
CA GLY A 467 4.99 -6.92 32.43
C GLY A 467 5.62 -6.53 31.08
N LEU A 468 6.80 -7.03 30.78
CA LEU A 468 7.48 -6.81 29.49
C LEU A 468 7.20 -7.98 28.54
N PRO A 469 6.80 -7.72 27.28
CA PRO A 469 6.78 -8.74 26.24
C PRO A 469 8.19 -9.32 26.04
N THR A 470 8.33 -10.64 26.20
CA THR A 470 9.60 -11.36 26.05
C THR A 470 9.41 -12.55 25.13
N ASP A 471 10.41 -12.87 24.31
CA ASP A 471 10.41 -13.99 23.38
C ASP A 471 9.13 -14.08 22.55
N VAL A 472 8.69 -12.93 22.03
CA VAL A 472 7.45 -12.80 21.27
C VAL A 472 7.53 -13.64 20.01
N PHE A 473 6.55 -14.52 19.81
CA PHE A 473 6.47 -15.37 18.63
C PHE A 473 6.37 -14.54 17.34
N GLY A 474 7.05 -14.98 16.30
CA GLY A 474 7.01 -14.40 14.97
C GLY A 474 8.29 -13.66 14.60
N TRP A 475 8.24 -12.96 13.51
CA TRP A 475 9.36 -12.17 13.02
C TRP A 475 9.22 -10.71 13.46
N VAL A 476 9.92 -10.35 14.54
CA VAL A 476 10.00 -8.95 14.99
C VAL A 476 11.04 -8.24 14.14
N ILE A 477 10.59 -7.66 13.02
CA ILE A 477 11.48 -7.06 12.01
C ILE A 477 11.95 -5.66 12.41
N ILE A 478 11.08 -4.84 13.00
CA ILE A 478 11.24 -3.42 13.30
C ILE A 478 11.50 -2.59 12.03
N ASP A 479 12.64 -2.77 11.38
CA ASP A 479 12.99 -2.38 10.00
C ASP A 479 14.25 -3.12 9.53
N TRP A 480 14.85 -2.71 8.41
CA TRP A 480 16.05 -3.33 7.85
C TRP A 480 17.37 -2.89 8.51
N SER A 481 17.34 -2.35 9.72
CA SER A 481 18.52 -2.02 10.52
C SER A 481 18.91 -3.20 11.43
N ALA A 482 20.16 -3.22 11.85
CA ALA A 482 20.68 -4.21 12.81
C ALA A 482 20.18 -3.92 14.23
N VAL A 483 18.90 -4.09 14.47
CA VAL A 483 18.26 -3.95 15.79
C VAL A 483 18.24 -5.28 16.51
N HIS A 484 18.65 -5.31 17.76
CA HIS A 484 18.58 -6.53 18.55
C HIS A 484 17.18 -6.71 19.16
N THR A 485 16.49 -7.80 18.81
CA THR A 485 15.09 -8.03 19.19
C THR A 485 14.86 -9.29 20.03
N GLU A 486 15.92 -10.05 20.37
CA GLU A 486 15.80 -11.26 21.19
C GLU A 486 15.42 -10.93 22.64
N GLY A 487 14.66 -11.84 23.25
CA GLY A 487 14.15 -11.68 24.61
C GLY A 487 13.17 -10.50 24.70
N VAL A 488 13.48 -9.52 25.54
CA VAL A 488 12.70 -8.28 25.66
C VAL A 488 13.24 -7.25 24.67
N SER A 489 12.47 -6.83 23.69
CA SER A 489 12.84 -5.78 22.73
C SER A 489 12.35 -4.41 23.15
N ALA A 490 13.24 -3.41 23.25
CA ALA A 490 12.89 -2.03 23.59
C ALA A 490 11.97 -1.40 22.54
N ALA A 491 12.26 -1.62 21.26
CA ALA A 491 11.46 -1.10 20.17
C ALA A 491 10.05 -1.68 20.16
N LEU A 492 9.90 -3.01 20.32
CA LEU A 492 8.61 -3.67 20.40
C LEU A 492 7.80 -3.22 21.61
N CYS A 493 8.43 -3.12 22.80
CA CYS A 493 7.82 -2.59 24.01
C CYS A 493 7.28 -1.17 23.79
N GLY A 494 8.06 -0.31 23.15
CA GLY A 494 7.68 1.07 22.88
C GLY A 494 6.51 1.17 21.90
N LEU A 495 6.49 0.37 20.84
CA LEU A 495 5.38 0.30 19.89
C LEU A 495 4.11 -0.24 20.54
N TRP A 496 4.21 -1.29 21.38
CA TRP A 496 3.07 -1.80 22.13
C TRP A 496 2.54 -0.77 23.13
N GLY A 497 3.43 -0.07 23.83
CA GLY A 497 3.07 1.05 24.72
C GLY A 497 2.31 2.16 24.01
N ARG A 498 2.76 2.57 22.80
CA ARG A 498 2.03 3.51 21.94
C ARG A 498 0.64 2.98 21.61
N GLY A 499 0.56 1.74 21.15
CA GLY A 499 -0.73 1.11 20.80
C GLY A 499 -1.71 1.07 21.98
N LEU A 500 -1.24 0.79 23.20
CA LEU A 500 -2.06 0.81 24.41
C LEU A 500 -2.62 2.21 24.74
N LEU A 501 -1.80 3.27 24.60
CA LEU A 501 -2.23 4.66 24.82
C LEU A 501 -3.26 5.09 23.78
N GLU A 502 -2.99 4.83 22.50
CA GLU A 502 -3.87 5.15 21.39
C GLU A 502 -5.20 4.41 21.48
N PHE A 503 -5.17 3.12 21.84
CA PHE A 503 -6.36 2.32 22.05
C PHE A 503 -7.19 2.82 23.23
N ALA A 504 -6.56 3.23 24.33
CA ALA A 504 -7.27 3.82 25.47
C ALA A 504 -8.02 5.11 25.06
N GLU A 505 -7.39 5.96 24.24
CA GLU A 505 -8.01 7.17 23.70
C GLU A 505 -9.21 6.85 22.79
N LEU A 506 -9.09 5.85 21.91
CA LEU A 506 -10.18 5.39 21.04
C LEU A 506 -11.36 4.85 21.87
N ALA A 507 -11.07 4.05 22.88
CA ALA A 507 -12.08 3.45 23.76
C ALA A 507 -12.81 4.54 24.58
N ASP A 508 -12.09 5.52 25.12
CA ASP A 508 -12.70 6.66 25.83
C ASP A 508 -13.61 7.48 24.91
N TRP A 509 -13.13 7.76 23.68
CA TRP A 509 -13.93 8.50 22.70
C TRP A 509 -15.23 7.78 22.34
N LEU A 510 -15.20 6.45 22.30
CA LEU A 510 -16.40 5.63 22.10
C LEU A 510 -17.23 5.44 23.37
N GLY A 511 -16.71 5.81 24.55
CA GLY A 511 -17.37 5.66 25.84
C GLY A 511 -17.17 4.28 26.50
N ASP A 512 -16.23 3.47 25.99
CA ASP A 512 -15.93 2.14 26.53
C ASP A 512 -14.83 2.22 27.60
N ARG A 513 -15.24 2.56 28.81
CA ARG A 513 -14.34 2.70 29.96
C ARG A 513 -13.61 1.40 30.31
N GLY A 514 -14.28 0.25 30.17
CA GLY A 514 -13.67 -1.03 30.54
C GLY A 514 -12.45 -1.35 29.70
N ARG A 515 -12.54 -1.12 28.39
CA ARG A 515 -11.40 -1.26 27.46
C ARG A 515 -10.30 -0.23 27.74
N ALA A 516 -10.67 1.03 27.96
CA ALA A 516 -9.72 2.08 28.27
C ALA A 516 -8.92 1.79 29.55
N ASP A 517 -9.59 1.38 30.61
CA ASP A 517 -8.97 1.08 31.91
C ASP A 517 -8.03 -0.13 31.80
N TRP A 518 -8.41 -1.18 31.05
CA TRP A 518 -7.52 -2.30 30.78
C TRP A 518 -6.23 -1.86 30.10
N ALA A 519 -6.33 -1.04 29.05
CA ALA A 519 -5.15 -0.60 28.31
C ALA A 519 -4.21 0.27 29.16
N ARG A 520 -4.78 1.18 29.97
CA ARG A 520 -4.01 1.98 30.92
C ARG A 520 -3.30 1.14 31.98
N ALA A 521 -3.99 0.13 32.52
CA ALA A 521 -3.40 -0.77 33.50
C ALA A 521 -2.23 -1.59 32.89
N ALA A 522 -2.41 -2.08 31.66
CA ALA A 522 -1.33 -2.76 30.92
C ALA A 522 -0.15 -1.83 30.66
N HIS A 523 -0.41 -0.60 30.21
CA HIS A 523 0.63 0.40 29.99
C HIS A 523 1.38 0.77 31.26
N ALA A 524 0.69 0.95 32.39
CA ALA A 524 1.35 1.26 33.68
C ALA A 524 2.31 0.15 34.12
N ARG A 525 1.94 -1.11 33.91
CA ARG A 525 2.84 -2.26 34.18
C ARG A 525 4.05 -2.25 33.24
N LEU A 526 3.83 -1.99 31.96
CA LEU A 526 4.89 -1.88 30.98
C LEU A 526 5.90 -0.78 31.36
N VAL A 527 5.43 0.40 31.76
CA VAL A 527 6.31 1.51 32.22
C VAL A 527 7.17 1.07 33.40
N ALA A 528 6.59 0.38 34.38
CA ALA A 528 7.32 -0.08 35.56
C ALA A 528 8.42 -1.10 35.19
N GLY A 529 8.14 -2.03 34.28
CA GLY A 529 9.10 -3.04 33.83
C GLY A 529 10.18 -2.46 32.91
N PHE A 530 9.87 -1.45 32.13
CA PHE A 530 10.75 -0.90 31.08
C PHE A 530 12.05 -0.29 31.63
N GLU A 531 12.07 0.13 32.89
CA GLU A 531 13.28 0.64 33.57
C GLU A 531 14.46 -0.34 33.52
N ARG A 532 14.20 -1.63 33.41
CA ARG A 532 15.23 -2.67 33.28
C ARG A 532 16.11 -2.53 32.03
N LEU A 533 15.58 -1.89 30.98
CA LEU A 533 16.31 -1.65 29.72
C LEU A 533 17.22 -0.42 29.81
N TRP A 534 17.06 0.46 30.84
CA TRP A 534 17.90 1.64 30.99
C TRP A 534 19.35 1.25 31.35
N ASP A 535 20.31 1.74 30.56
CA ASP A 535 21.73 1.64 30.84
C ASP A 535 22.20 2.97 31.48
N PRO A 536 22.47 2.99 32.80
CA PRO A 536 22.87 4.24 33.49
C PRO A 536 24.27 4.69 33.16
N GLU A 537 25.15 3.78 32.67
CA GLU A 537 26.54 4.16 32.30
C GLU A 537 26.57 4.87 30.94
N ARG A 538 25.68 4.42 30.01
CA ARG A 538 25.57 4.99 28.65
C ARG A 538 24.43 6.01 28.54
N GLU A 539 23.62 6.16 29.59
CA GLU A 539 22.45 7.06 29.65
C GLU A 539 21.51 6.90 28.43
N ARG A 540 21.20 5.64 28.10
CA ARG A 540 20.28 5.27 27.00
C ARG A 540 19.66 3.89 27.26
N TYR A 541 18.61 3.56 26.52
CA TYR A 541 18.02 2.21 26.59
C TYR A 541 18.84 1.25 25.71
N ALA A 542 19.12 0.05 26.23
CA ALA A 542 19.61 -1.06 25.43
C ALA A 542 18.48 -1.54 24.49
N ASP A 543 18.84 -2.07 23.33
CA ASP A 543 17.86 -2.59 22.38
C ASP A 543 17.11 -3.80 22.96
N SER A 544 17.79 -4.62 23.79
CA SER A 544 17.15 -5.81 24.34
C SER A 544 17.76 -6.28 25.67
N ILE A 545 16.97 -7.14 26.36
CA ILE A 545 17.41 -8.00 27.44
C ILE A 545 17.20 -9.43 26.97
N ALA A 546 18.28 -10.21 26.86
CA ALA A 546 18.24 -11.62 26.55
C ALA A 546 19.10 -12.41 27.55
N ASP A 547 18.65 -13.62 27.96
CA ASP A 547 19.29 -14.44 29.00
C ASP A 547 19.44 -13.69 30.34
N GLY A 548 18.53 -12.77 30.65
CA GLY A 548 18.57 -11.95 31.87
C GLY A 548 19.53 -10.76 31.83
N GLU A 549 20.29 -10.57 30.76
CA GLU A 549 21.29 -9.53 30.63
C GLU A 549 20.92 -8.49 29.55
N ARG A 550 21.23 -7.20 29.82
CA ARG A 550 21.13 -6.16 28.80
C ARG A 550 22.19 -6.38 27.73
N ARG A 551 21.76 -6.41 26.47
CA ARG A 551 22.71 -6.45 25.36
C ARG A 551 23.35 -5.06 25.18
N PRO A 552 24.63 -4.99 24.73
CA PRO A 552 25.35 -3.71 24.67
C PRO A 552 24.88 -2.78 23.56
N MET A 553 24.11 -3.28 22.59
CA MET A 553 23.64 -2.51 21.44
C MET A 553 22.50 -1.58 21.80
N ALA A 554 22.46 -0.45 21.11
CA ALA A 554 21.38 0.53 21.15
C ALA A 554 21.13 1.07 19.75
N SER A 555 19.87 1.39 19.47
CA SER A 555 19.44 1.93 18.19
C SER A 555 18.54 3.15 18.37
N GLN A 556 18.38 3.97 17.30
CA GLN A 556 17.36 5.01 17.28
C GLN A 556 15.95 4.42 17.52
N HIS A 557 15.72 3.17 17.10
CA HIS A 557 14.43 2.48 17.20
C HIS A 557 13.98 2.32 18.65
N GLY A 558 14.83 1.77 19.51
CA GLY A 558 14.53 1.58 20.92
C GLY A 558 14.26 2.90 21.65
N GLN A 559 15.08 3.93 21.39
CA GLN A 559 14.92 5.24 22.01
C GLN A 559 13.64 5.94 21.56
N ALA A 560 13.40 6.00 20.25
CA ALA A 560 12.23 6.65 19.68
C ALA A 560 10.93 5.95 20.07
N ALA A 561 10.89 4.63 19.97
CA ALA A 561 9.72 3.85 20.37
C ALA A 561 9.39 4.04 21.87
N ALA A 562 10.41 4.09 22.73
CA ALA A 562 10.21 4.38 24.15
C ALA A 562 9.54 5.75 24.39
N ILE A 563 9.97 6.79 23.65
CA ILE A 563 9.38 8.15 23.77
C ILE A 563 7.92 8.14 23.29
N VAL A 564 7.63 7.61 22.08
CA VAL A 564 6.25 7.58 21.56
C VAL A 564 5.36 6.64 22.38
N GLY A 565 5.94 5.59 22.97
CA GLY A 565 5.26 4.67 23.87
C GLY A 565 4.95 5.27 25.25
N GLY A 566 5.45 6.47 25.58
CA GLY A 566 5.26 7.07 26.90
C GLY A 566 5.96 6.33 28.03
N LEU A 567 7.08 5.66 27.73
CA LEU A 567 7.83 4.83 28.67
C LEU A 567 9.02 5.56 29.32
N VAL A 568 9.32 6.78 28.86
CA VAL A 568 10.50 7.55 29.25
C VAL A 568 10.14 8.56 30.33
N PRO A 569 10.83 8.56 31.50
CA PRO A 569 10.70 9.63 32.49
C PRO A 569 11.09 10.99 31.90
N ALA A 570 10.41 12.05 32.33
CA ALA A 570 10.58 13.41 31.77
C ALA A 570 12.03 13.91 31.79
N GLU A 571 12.77 13.62 32.86
CA GLU A 571 14.17 14.01 33.06
C GLU A 571 15.15 13.36 32.07
N ARG A 572 14.75 12.28 31.39
CA ARG A 572 15.58 11.59 30.40
C ARG A 572 15.31 12.02 28.96
N ILE A 573 14.19 12.69 28.70
CA ILE A 573 13.75 13.05 27.34
C ILE A 573 14.83 13.83 26.59
N GLU A 574 15.39 14.87 27.19
CA GLU A 574 16.42 15.67 26.52
C GLU A 574 17.71 14.87 26.23
N ARG A 575 18.07 13.94 27.12
CA ARG A 575 19.19 13.04 26.88
C ARG A 575 18.93 12.14 25.67
N LEU A 576 17.75 11.56 25.57
CA LEU A 576 17.39 10.71 24.43
C LEU A 576 17.27 11.51 23.12
N VAL A 577 16.82 12.76 23.15
CA VAL A 577 16.87 13.64 21.98
C VAL A 577 18.32 13.77 21.46
N ARG A 578 19.28 13.99 22.34
CA ARG A 578 20.71 14.01 21.93
C ARG A 578 21.16 12.68 21.33
N VAL A 579 20.78 11.55 21.93
CA VAL A 579 21.08 10.21 21.38
C VAL A 579 20.48 10.00 19.98
N LEU A 580 19.27 10.50 19.75
CA LEU A 580 18.58 10.39 18.46
C LEU A 580 19.20 11.27 17.36
N THR A 581 19.92 12.33 17.70
CA THR A 581 20.35 13.38 16.77
C THR A 581 21.86 13.61 16.70
N ALA A 582 22.66 12.88 17.49
CA ALA A 582 24.13 13.00 17.48
C ALA A 582 24.70 12.27 16.25
N GLU A 583 24.78 12.98 15.12
CA GLU A 583 25.16 12.41 13.82
C GLU A 583 26.49 11.65 13.85
N ASP A 584 27.48 12.14 14.58
CA ASP A 584 28.81 11.51 14.74
C ASP A 584 28.76 10.16 15.49
N ASP A 585 27.68 9.91 16.22
CA ASP A 585 27.50 8.69 16.99
C ASP A 585 26.49 7.73 16.30
N LEU A 586 25.85 8.13 15.20
CA LEU A 586 24.96 7.28 14.44
C LEU A 586 25.73 6.40 13.45
N VAL A 587 25.44 5.10 13.46
CA VAL A 587 26.06 4.15 12.55
C VAL A 587 25.00 3.49 11.66
N HIS A 588 25.33 3.41 10.40
CA HIS A 588 24.54 2.65 9.43
C HIS A 588 24.92 1.16 9.50
N ALA A 589 24.11 0.37 10.16
CA ALA A 589 24.27 -1.07 10.24
C ALA A 589 23.00 -1.75 9.71
N ALA A 590 23.12 -2.44 8.57
CA ALA A 590 22.02 -3.16 7.97
C ALA A 590 21.81 -4.52 8.64
N PHE A 591 20.58 -4.97 8.68
CA PHE A 591 20.21 -6.29 9.19
C PHE A 591 20.93 -7.44 8.46
N SER A 592 21.17 -7.28 7.17
CA SER A 592 21.79 -8.28 6.28
C SER A 592 23.32 -8.27 6.24
N ALA A 593 23.98 -7.30 6.88
CA ALA A 593 25.43 -7.20 6.88
C ALA A 593 25.99 -7.32 8.31
N PRO A 594 25.93 -8.52 8.91
CA PRO A 594 26.28 -8.71 10.33
C PRO A 594 27.78 -8.49 10.63
N ASP A 595 28.67 -8.54 9.62
CA ASP A 595 30.13 -8.59 9.80
C ASP A 595 30.87 -7.39 9.22
N GLY A 596 30.18 -6.30 8.83
CA GLY A 596 30.83 -5.11 8.27
C GLY A 596 29.87 -3.98 7.90
N PRO A 597 30.40 -2.79 7.57
CA PRO A 597 29.57 -1.68 7.11
C PRO A 597 28.85 -2.07 5.81
N ALA A 598 27.54 -1.83 5.76
CA ALA A 598 26.80 -1.95 4.52
C ALA A 598 27.36 -0.90 3.52
N ASP A 599 27.77 -1.37 2.35
CA ASP A 599 28.22 -0.47 1.29
C ASP A 599 27.01 0.25 0.69
N PRO A 600 26.92 1.59 0.77
CA PRO A 600 25.86 2.35 0.14
C PRO A 600 26.02 2.22 -1.39
N GLY A 601 25.36 1.27 -2.00
CA GLY A 601 25.45 0.96 -3.41
C GLY A 601 25.64 -0.51 -3.74
N SER A 602 25.90 -1.37 -2.76
CA SER A 602 25.79 -2.82 -2.97
C SER A 602 24.30 -3.19 -2.96
N ASP A 603 23.80 -3.79 -4.03
CA ASP A 603 22.50 -4.48 -4.06
C ASP A 603 22.61 -5.76 -3.18
N THR A 604 22.73 -5.57 -1.87
CA THR A 604 22.61 -6.69 -0.96
C THR A 604 21.18 -7.14 -0.97
N GLU A 605 20.94 -8.36 -1.45
CA GLU A 605 19.63 -8.98 -1.46
C GLU A 605 18.93 -8.84 -0.11
N VAL A 606 17.88 -8.04 -0.10
CA VAL A 606 16.88 -8.05 0.95
C VAL A 606 15.92 -9.19 0.62
N GLY A 607 16.30 -10.41 0.85
CA GLY A 607 15.49 -11.58 0.52
C GLY A 607 15.71 -12.73 1.47
N GLY A 608 14.69 -13.48 1.73
CA GLY A 608 14.48 -14.73 2.50
C GLY A 608 15.61 -15.51 3.20
N ALA A 609 16.86 -15.25 2.92
CA ALA A 609 18.01 -15.84 3.61
C ALA A 609 18.20 -15.29 5.04
N HIS A 610 17.63 -14.12 5.33
CA HIS A 610 17.83 -13.39 6.60
C HIS A 610 17.03 -13.92 7.76
N LEU A 611 15.97 -14.68 7.51
CA LEU A 611 15.18 -15.36 8.56
C LEU A 611 15.98 -16.41 9.36
N ARG A 612 17.22 -16.68 8.98
CA ARG A 612 18.12 -17.66 9.61
C ARG A 612 19.40 -17.07 10.19
N ALA A 613 19.64 -15.77 10.00
CA ALA A 613 20.78 -15.11 10.63
C ALA A 613 20.49 -14.98 12.12
N GLY A 614 21.40 -15.42 12.95
CA GLY A 614 21.35 -15.15 14.40
C GLY A 614 21.42 -13.64 14.67
N PRO A 615 21.39 -13.24 15.94
CA PRO A 615 21.42 -11.84 16.32
C PRO A 615 22.62 -11.11 15.69
N PRO A 616 22.45 -9.84 15.30
CA PRO A 616 23.51 -9.07 14.66
C PRO A 616 24.74 -8.98 15.56
N LYS A 617 25.91 -9.26 15.02
CA LYS A 617 27.18 -9.12 15.72
C LYS A 617 27.70 -7.69 15.47
N PRO A 618 27.86 -6.87 16.52
CA PRO A 618 28.29 -5.49 16.33
C PRO A 618 29.75 -5.44 15.85
N TRP A 619 29.96 -4.79 14.69
CA TRP A 619 31.28 -4.41 14.17
C TRP A 619 31.60 -2.95 14.51
N TRP A 620 30.69 -2.25 15.20
CA TRP A 620 30.80 -0.86 15.63
C TRP A 620 31.04 -0.76 17.14
N ASP A 621 31.44 0.44 17.59
CA ASP A 621 31.61 0.72 19.01
C ASP A 621 30.26 0.86 19.74
N THR A 622 29.78 -0.25 20.31
CA THR A 622 28.52 -0.29 21.07
C THR A 622 28.54 0.54 22.36
N GLY A 623 29.71 0.95 22.84
CA GLY A 623 29.84 1.88 23.97
C GLY A 623 29.36 3.29 23.60
N ARG A 624 29.67 3.73 22.40
CA ARG A 624 29.38 5.07 21.89
C ARG A 624 28.28 5.11 20.84
N GLN A 625 28.40 4.28 19.83
CA GLN A 625 27.56 4.36 18.64
C GLN A 625 26.17 3.77 18.82
N VAL A 626 25.21 4.31 18.06
CA VAL A 626 23.79 3.96 18.04
C VAL A 626 23.38 3.63 16.61
N VAL A 627 22.68 2.53 16.40
CA VAL A 627 22.22 2.12 15.07
C VAL A 627 21.17 3.09 14.55
N ARG A 628 21.42 3.61 13.35
CA ARG A 628 20.52 4.54 12.66
C ARG A 628 19.29 3.82 12.09
N ALA A 629 18.13 4.43 12.24
CA ALA A 629 16.89 3.93 11.66
C ALA A 629 16.88 4.04 10.13
N GLN A 630 16.33 3.01 9.45
CA GLN A 630 16.03 3.05 8.02
C GLN A 630 14.91 4.06 7.72
N PRO A 631 14.70 4.42 6.46
CA PRO A 631 13.67 5.38 6.06
C PRO A 631 12.28 5.06 6.62
N PHE A 632 11.91 3.78 6.73
CA PHE A 632 10.63 3.35 7.29
C PHE A 632 10.45 3.85 8.72
N PHE A 633 11.36 3.49 9.62
CA PHE A 633 11.19 3.78 11.05
C PHE A 633 11.41 5.27 11.41
N ARG A 634 11.91 6.08 10.45
CA ARG A 634 12.11 7.52 10.67
C ARG A 634 10.81 8.24 11.03
N TYR A 635 9.64 7.74 10.63
CA TYR A 635 8.39 8.35 11.08
C TYR A 635 8.21 8.27 12.60
N VAL A 636 8.64 7.17 13.22
CA VAL A 636 8.62 7.01 14.69
C VAL A 636 9.67 7.92 15.35
N VAL A 637 10.86 8.04 14.75
CA VAL A 637 11.93 8.96 15.23
C VAL A 637 11.43 10.40 15.20
N HIS A 638 10.81 10.83 14.11
CA HIS A 638 10.30 12.20 13.97
C HIS A 638 9.11 12.46 14.89
N ASP A 639 8.24 11.49 15.09
CA ASP A 639 7.15 11.58 16.07
C ASP A 639 7.68 11.68 17.51
N ALA A 640 8.76 10.94 17.83
CA ALA A 640 9.42 11.02 19.12
C ALA A 640 10.02 12.42 19.37
N LEU A 641 10.71 12.99 18.40
CA LEU A 641 11.23 14.35 18.48
C LEU A 641 10.12 15.40 18.62
N ALA A 642 9.04 15.27 17.85
CA ALA A 642 7.90 16.17 17.98
C ALA A 642 7.24 16.07 19.37
N ARG A 643 7.09 14.85 19.91
CA ARG A 643 6.57 14.61 21.26
C ARG A 643 7.49 15.17 22.35
N ALA A 644 8.80 15.15 22.10
CA ALA A 644 9.80 15.77 22.97
C ALA A 644 9.87 17.31 22.85
N GLY A 645 9.03 17.94 22.05
CA GLY A 645 9.03 19.39 21.81
C GLY A 645 10.16 19.86 20.87
N ARG A 646 10.77 18.96 20.09
CA ARG A 646 11.90 19.24 19.19
C ARG A 646 11.52 19.05 17.70
N ALA A 647 10.31 19.49 17.35
CA ALA A 647 9.88 19.52 15.95
C ALA A 647 10.73 20.47 15.08
N ASP A 648 11.43 21.43 15.69
CA ASP A 648 12.42 22.33 15.08
C ASP A 648 13.53 21.60 14.32
N LEU A 649 13.90 20.39 14.74
CA LEU A 649 14.97 19.60 14.13
C LEU A 649 14.51 18.87 12.86
N ILE A 650 13.21 18.66 12.66
CA ILE A 650 12.69 17.75 11.65
C ILE A 650 12.99 18.23 10.22
N ALA A 651 12.90 19.53 9.94
CA ALA A 651 13.26 20.08 8.64
C ALA A 651 14.70 19.73 8.24
N GLY A 652 15.65 19.81 9.17
CA GLY A 652 17.04 19.41 8.97
C GLY A 652 17.18 17.91 8.73
N LEU A 653 16.51 17.09 9.52
CA LEU A 653 16.56 15.62 9.41
C LEU A 653 15.93 15.09 8.10
N CYS A 654 14.98 15.81 7.52
CA CYS A 654 14.45 15.47 6.20
C CYS A 654 15.49 15.58 5.08
N LEU A 655 16.60 16.32 5.28
CA LEU A 655 17.69 16.41 4.31
C LEU A 655 18.49 15.12 4.17
N ASP A 656 18.34 14.15 5.07
CA ASP A 656 18.92 12.81 4.93
C ASP A 656 18.51 12.15 3.61
N TRP A 657 17.28 12.44 3.14
CA TRP A 657 16.75 11.92 1.87
C TRP A 657 17.46 12.49 0.62
N VAL A 658 18.30 13.51 0.75
CA VAL A 658 19.14 13.98 -0.36
C VAL A 658 20.06 12.86 -0.87
N ALA A 659 20.51 11.97 0.01
CA ALA A 659 21.29 10.79 -0.38
C ALA A 659 20.53 9.84 -1.29
N LEU A 660 19.21 9.70 -1.08
CA LEU A 660 18.35 8.86 -1.92
C LEU A 660 18.07 9.49 -3.29
N LEU A 661 18.09 10.83 -3.40
CA LEU A 661 17.93 11.52 -4.70
C LEU A 661 19.05 11.18 -5.69
N ALA A 662 20.22 10.81 -5.21
CA ALA A 662 21.32 10.36 -6.06
C ALA A 662 21.03 9.02 -6.72
N ARG A 663 20.15 8.20 -6.15
CA ARG A 663 19.74 6.89 -6.70
C ARG A 663 18.53 7.03 -7.63
N SER A 664 17.54 7.81 -7.22
CA SER A 664 16.36 8.11 -8.02
C SER A 664 15.83 9.51 -7.67
N ASP A 665 15.58 10.31 -8.69
CA ASP A 665 15.01 11.65 -8.57
C ASP A 665 13.47 11.66 -8.66
N THR A 666 12.85 10.48 -8.80
CA THR A 666 11.41 10.34 -9.06
C THR A 666 10.67 9.44 -8.07
N SER A 667 11.39 8.64 -7.27
CA SER A 667 10.83 7.75 -6.26
C SER A 667 11.87 7.37 -5.21
N TRP A 668 11.43 6.87 -4.05
CA TRP A 668 12.30 6.53 -2.92
C TRP A 668 12.69 5.06 -2.90
N SER A 669 13.96 4.80 -2.61
CA SER A 669 14.44 3.45 -2.34
C SER A 669 13.87 2.91 -1.03
N GLU A 670 13.83 1.59 -0.91
CA GLU A 670 13.39 0.85 0.26
C GLU A 670 14.22 1.15 1.51
N THR A 671 15.53 1.16 1.36
CA THR A 671 16.49 1.43 2.44
C THR A 671 17.48 2.51 2.04
N TRP A 672 18.31 2.97 3.00
CA TRP A 672 19.42 3.88 2.70
C TRP A 672 20.46 3.26 1.74
N TYR A 673 20.48 1.93 1.61
CA TYR A 673 21.50 1.19 0.86
C TYR A 673 21.00 0.62 -0.46
N GLY A 674 19.69 0.47 -0.66
CA GLY A 674 19.14 -0.16 -1.84
C GLY A 674 17.74 -0.72 -1.65
N GLY A 675 17.50 -1.87 -2.22
CA GLY A 675 16.17 -2.43 -2.42
C GLY A 675 15.50 -1.81 -3.64
N THR A 676 14.21 -2.00 -3.78
CA THR A 676 13.41 -1.39 -4.84
C THR A 676 13.48 0.14 -4.77
N VAL A 677 13.43 0.84 -5.91
CA VAL A 677 13.49 2.31 -5.95
C VAL A 677 12.12 2.99 -5.92
N SER A 678 11.10 2.27 -5.58
CA SER A 678 9.74 2.79 -5.50
C SER A 678 9.03 2.23 -4.28
N HIS A 679 9.58 2.49 -3.08
CA HIS A 679 9.06 1.95 -1.83
C HIS A 679 8.35 3.02 -1.02
N GLY A 680 7.02 2.88 -0.89
CA GLY A 680 6.16 3.91 -0.31
C GLY A 680 6.46 4.24 1.15
N TRP A 681 6.88 3.28 1.95
CA TRP A 681 7.20 3.45 3.37
C TRP A 681 8.35 4.45 3.65
N SER A 682 9.17 4.75 2.63
CA SER A 682 10.27 5.73 2.74
C SER A 682 9.81 7.20 2.61
N SER A 683 8.50 7.46 2.54
CA SER A 683 7.96 8.80 2.22
C SER A 683 7.68 9.68 3.44
N THR A 684 8.23 9.37 4.59
CA THR A 684 8.06 10.11 5.86
C THR A 684 8.19 11.64 5.72
N PRO A 685 9.22 12.21 5.02
CA PRO A 685 9.34 13.66 4.92
C PRO A 685 8.14 14.37 4.29
N THR A 686 7.44 13.71 3.38
CA THR A 686 6.26 14.29 2.73
C THR A 686 5.15 14.61 3.74
N ARG A 687 4.89 13.72 4.71
CA ARG A 687 3.98 13.97 5.83
C ARG A 687 4.54 15.04 6.76
N ASP A 688 5.83 14.96 7.11
CA ASP A 688 6.43 15.81 8.14
C ASP A 688 6.51 17.27 7.74
N LEU A 689 6.81 17.54 6.47
CA LEU A 689 6.81 18.90 5.94
C LEU A 689 5.42 19.55 6.02
N MET A 690 4.34 18.76 5.96
CA MET A 690 2.97 19.25 6.12
C MET A 690 2.58 19.38 7.60
N THR A 691 2.94 18.40 8.44
CA THR A 691 2.46 18.30 9.81
C THR A 691 3.37 18.98 10.83
N ARG A 692 4.68 19.11 10.54
CA ARG A 692 5.67 19.72 11.45
C ARG A 692 6.13 21.08 10.95
N VAL A 693 6.57 21.18 9.69
CA VAL A 693 7.06 22.44 9.15
C VAL A 693 5.92 23.42 8.91
N LEU A 694 4.83 23.02 8.26
CA LEU A 694 3.59 23.83 8.19
C LEU A 694 2.76 23.74 9.47
N GLY A 695 2.99 22.73 10.30
CA GLY A 695 2.36 22.55 11.61
C GLY A 695 0.88 22.19 11.57
N VAL A 696 0.35 21.64 10.46
CA VAL A 696 -1.08 21.38 10.30
C VAL A 696 -1.43 19.95 10.69
N GLU A 697 -2.17 19.79 11.77
CA GLU A 697 -2.67 18.51 12.29
C GLU A 697 -4.12 18.64 12.82
N PRO A 698 -4.86 17.53 12.93
CA PRO A 698 -6.12 17.54 13.69
C PRO A 698 -5.87 17.82 15.18
N ALA A 699 -6.55 18.82 15.77
CA ALA A 699 -6.59 19.03 17.21
C ALA A 699 -7.77 18.30 17.86
N GLU A 700 -8.87 18.16 17.11
CA GLU A 700 -10.04 17.37 17.50
C GLU A 700 -10.36 16.37 16.37
N PRO A 701 -10.99 15.23 16.70
CA PRO A 701 -11.29 14.18 15.72
C PRO A 701 -12.00 14.71 14.47
N GLY A 702 -11.61 14.18 13.30
CA GLY A 702 -12.19 14.56 12.01
C GLY A 702 -11.87 15.99 11.56
N PHE A 703 -10.78 16.58 12.05
CA PHE A 703 -10.50 18.01 11.80
C PHE A 703 -11.66 18.94 12.23
N ALA A 704 -12.42 18.57 13.24
CA ALA A 704 -13.42 19.50 13.79
C ALA A 704 -12.76 20.81 14.26
N VAL A 705 -11.52 20.71 14.73
CA VAL A 705 -10.60 21.81 14.99
C VAL A 705 -9.22 21.39 14.50
N ALA A 706 -8.53 22.25 13.75
CA ALA A 706 -7.14 22.04 13.37
C ALA A 706 -6.19 22.56 14.47
N ARG A 707 -4.99 21.98 14.57
CA ARG A 707 -3.81 22.59 15.20
C ARG A 707 -2.94 23.15 14.11
N ILE A 708 -2.42 24.38 14.26
CA ILE A 708 -1.54 25.00 13.30
C ILE A 708 -0.39 25.64 14.07
N ASP A 709 0.64 24.83 14.36
CA ASP A 709 1.83 25.23 15.09
C ASP A 709 3.09 24.94 14.24
N PRO A 710 3.45 25.83 13.30
CA PRO A 710 4.56 25.61 12.39
C PRO A 710 5.92 25.75 13.06
N GLU A 711 6.83 24.80 12.73
CA GLU A 711 8.23 24.78 13.17
C GLU A 711 9.18 24.82 11.97
N LEU A 712 9.77 25.99 11.75
CA LEU A 712 10.63 26.24 10.58
C LEU A 712 12.02 25.59 10.70
N GLY A 713 12.49 25.36 11.93
CA GLY A 713 13.88 24.97 12.13
C GLY A 713 14.83 26.00 11.52
N TYR A 714 15.69 25.57 10.60
CA TYR A 714 16.64 26.44 9.88
C TYR A 714 16.00 27.23 8.71
N LEU A 715 14.75 26.95 8.36
CA LEU A 715 14.09 27.59 7.22
C LEU A 715 13.71 29.05 7.54
N THR A 716 13.80 29.91 6.55
CA THR A 716 13.37 31.30 6.63
C THR A 716 11.95 31.53 6.12
N ARG A 717 11.36 30.53 5.43
CA ARG A 717 10.00 30.56 4.93
C ARG A 717 9.52 29.13 4.62
N ALA A 718 8.26 28.89 4.89
CA ALA A 718 7.53 27.76 4.32
C ALA A 718 6.11 28.17 3.96
N ALA A 719 5.53 27.53 2.96
CA ALA A 719 4.13 27.71 2.57
C ALA A 719 3.58 26.40 1.98
N GLY A 720 2.28 26.19 2.13
CA GLY A 720 1.64 25.01 1.58
C GLY A 720 0.14 24.95 1.84
N ALA A 721 -0.47 23.88 1.34
CA ALA A 721 -1.89 23.59 1.53
C ALA A 721 -2.09 22.12 1.92
N VAL A 722 -2.82 21.90 3.01
CA VAL A 722 -3.15 20.58 3.57
C VAL A 722 -4.65 20.32 3.38
N PRO A 723 -5.05 19.23 2.71
CA PRO A 723 -6.45 18.83 2.61
C PRO A 723 -7.05 18.49 3.98
N CYS A 724 -8.32 18.79 4.15
CA CYS A 724 -9.13 18.36 5.28
C CYS A 724 -10.58 18.12 4.82
N PRO A 725 -11.47 17.49 5.64
CA PRO A 725 -12.83 17.17 5.21
C PRO A 725 -13.66 18.40 4.76
N ALA A 726 -13.37 19.58 5.31
CA ALA A 726 -14.08 20.81 4.97
C ALA A 726 -13.47 21.60 3.78
N GLY A 727 -12.38 21.10 3.18
CA GLY A 727 -11.67 21.77 2.12
C GLY A 727 -10.15 21.64 2.25
N ARG A 728 -9.43 22.75 2.25
CA ARG A 728 -7.98 22.74 2.48
C ARG A 728 -7.57 23.91 3.39
N ILE A 729 -6.55 23.68 4.19
CA ILE A 729 -5.94 24.67 5.08
C ILE A 729 -4.67 25.18 4.39
N GLU A 730 -4.60 26.48 4.13
CA GLU A 730 -3.43 27.15 3.56
C GLU A 730 -2.62 27.84 4.65
N VAL A 731 -1.32 27.61 4.63
CA VAL A 731 -0.38 28.18 5.60
C VAL A 731 0.77 28.85 4.85
N VAL A 732 1.12 30.06 5.28
CA VAL A 732 2.35 30.75 4.90
C VAL A 732 3.02 31.20 6.19
N VAL A 733 4.23 30.77 6.40
CA VAL A 733 5.00 31.06 7.63
C VAL A 733 6.39 31.58 7.35
N THR A 734 6.78 32.58 8.10
CA THR A 734 8.14 33.13 8.24
C THR A 734 8.49 33.19 9.72
N PRO A 735 9.72 33.51 10.14
CA PRO A 735 10.05 33.66 11.54
C PRO A 735 9.16 34.66 12.29
N SER A 736 8.73 35.75 11.64
CA SER A 736 7.95 36.83 12.27
C SER A 736 6.45 36.80 11.98
N LEU A 737 5.98 36.06 10.96
CA LEU A 737 4.61 36.12 10.51
C LEU A 737 4.05 34.74 10.15
N LEU A 738 2.83 34.46 10.60
CA LEU A 738 2.04 33.31 10.22
C LEU A 738 0.73 33.80 9.57
N THR A 739 0.48 33.39 8.33
CA THR A 739 -0.80 33.57 7.65
C THR A 739 -1.47 32.22 7.51
N VAL A 740 -2.71 32.12 7.93
CA VAL A 740 -3.54 30.90 7.86
C VAL A 740 -4.84 31.25 7.14
N ASP A 741 -5.25 30.41 6.21
CA ASP A 741 -6.61 30.39 5.66
C ASP A 741 -7.19 28.98 5.90
N SER A 742 -8.15 28.88 6.81
CA SER A 742 -8.67 27.59 7.27
C SER A 742 -10.19 27.52 7.16
N PRO A 743 -10.76 26.47 6.53
CA PRO A 743 -12.20 26.26 6.50
C PRO A 743 -12.79 25.80 7.84
N VAL A 744 -11.95 25.46 8.81
CA VAL A 744 -12.34 25.00 10.14
C VAL A 744 -11.73 25.88 11.23
N PRO A 745 -12.30 25.94 12.44
CA PRO A 745 -11.64 26.56 13.58
C PRO A 745 -10.27 25.92 13.83
N PHE A 746 -9.32 26.69 14.36
CA PHE A 746 -7.99 26.14 14.65
C PHE A 746 -7.41 26.67 15.96
N VAL A 747 -6.46 25.93 16.50
CA VAL A 747 -5.65 26.31 17.67
C VAL A 747 -4.24 26.65 17.17
N HIS A 748 -3.72 27.79 17.62
CA HIS A 748 -2.33 28.19 17.45
C HIS A 748 -1.78 28.71 18.79
N ALA A 749 -0.64 28.17 19.21
CA ALA A 749 0.00 28.50 20.50
C ALA A 749 -1.01 28.46 21.69
N GLY A 750 -1.84 27.41 21.74
CA GLY A 750 -2.86 27.19 22.76
C GLY A 750 -4.12 28.08 22.64
N ARG A 751 -4.20 28.98 21.66
CA ARG A 751 -5.35 29.89 21.48
C ARG A 751 -6.25 29.42 20.32
N ARG A 752 -7.53 29.19 20.61
CA ARG A 752 -8.55 28.84 19.61
C ARG A 752 -8.93 30.09 18.78
N ARG A 753 -9.03 29.90 17.46
CA ARG A 753 -9.43 30.91 16.47
C ARG A 753 -10.56 30.38 15.61
N PRO A 754 -11.47 31.23 15.12
CA PRO A 754 -12.53 30.79 14.20
C PRO A 754 -11.94 30.41 12.82
N ALA A 755 -12.74 29.73 11.99
CA ALA A 755 -12.44 29.52 10.58
C ALA A 755 -12.27 30.86 9.83
N GLY A 756 -11.53 30.86 8.74
CA GLY A 756 -11.25 32.01 7.88
C GLY A 756 -9.78 32.36 7.81
N ARG A 757 -9.51 33.55 7.24
CA ARG A 757 -8.13 34.02 7.04
C ARG A 757 -7.64 34.82 8.24
N HIS A 758 -6.47 34.47 8.75
CA HIS A 758 -5.81 35.10 9.88
C HIS A 758 -4.38 35.45 9.55
N THR A 759 -3.92 36.59 10.06
CA THR A 759 -2.49 36.98 10.08
C THR A 759 -2.05 37.15 11.52
N ILE A 760 -1.02 36.44 11.92
CA ILE A 760 -0.58 36.32 13.30
C ILE A 760 0.91 36.69 13.34
N HIS A 761 1.25 37.68 14.16
CA HIS A 761 2.65 37.97 14.45
C HIS A 761 3.20 36.89 15.40
N ARG A 762 4.25 36.25 15.01
CA ARG A 762 5.01 35.32 15.84
C ARG A 762 5.93 36.14 16.74
N ALA A 763 5.99 35.82 18.02
CA ALA A 763 7.01 36.37 18.91
C ALA A 763 8.38 35.85 18.40
N ASP A 764 9.40 36.71 18.47
CA ASP A 764 10.76 36.28 18.17
C ASP A 764 11.08 35.02 19.01
N PRO A 765 11.67 33.96 18.38
CA PRO A 765 12.15 32.83 19.18
C PRO A 765 13.13 33.37 20.22
N PRO A 766 13.18 32.82 21.44
CA PRO A 766 14.21 33.18 22.39
C PRO A 766 15.59 33.05 21.71
N ALA A 767 16.44 34.02 21.85
CA ALA A 767 17.77 34.03 21.26
C ALA A 767 18.50 32.73 21.64
N PRO A 768 19.30 32.14 20.74
CA PRO A 768 19.90 30.82 20.89
C PRO A 768 20.82 30.70 22.10
#